data_7409195dfc147858ce42538d6d43bc96
#
_entry.id   7409195dfc147858ce42538d6d43bc96
#
_cell.length_a   1.000
_cell.length_b   1.000
_cell.length_c   1.000
_cell.angle_alpha   90.00
_cell.angle_beta   90.00
_cell.angle_gamma   90.00
#
_symmetry.space_group_name_H-M   'P 1'
#
loop_
_entity.id
_entity.type
_entity.pdbx_description
1 polymer ?
#
loop_
_entity_poly.entity_id
_entity_poly.type
_entity_poly.pdbx_seq_one_letter_code
_entity_poly.pdbx_strand_id
1 'polypeptide(L)'
;MSKASFSENANISNQLINRELSWLQFNDRVLEESKDKTNPLFERVKFLSIAGTNLDEFFMVRVAGLFNQIKDGFDELSADGLTAEDQLNRVVLKTKDLLKKQNEAFLELKKELSKEKIFIRKMSELNKKDLMYLREYFQETIYPIITPTAIDPSHPFPFIPNKGQAILLRMTRIKKKRELNAIIVIPRALPKFISLNNSETINEFVTIDDVICKFANEIFPDHNIEASLQFKIIRDSEIEIDDEAADLVRYFEKAIKKRRRGNVVKLEVLTNSNKKLLNFISKKFKMDEDHIYEVEGLVGIQDIDEICKKKDPKLRFKKFNPREVERLKEFDNKFFSAIRSKDFVVHHPFETFDVVIQFLEAAAKDPKVIGIKQTLYRTTPDSPIVKALSRAAENGKVVTAVVEIKARFDEEANIELSRKLEKAGVQIVYGFAKYKTHAKASLVLRKEGAKTRSYVHLGTGNYHPINAKIYTDLSLFSSNQDLAKDVEKFFNYVTGYAKPKKLNKIFMSPLNSRNFFEEKIENEIVNASKGKPAEIWAKMNSLVDPGIIKKFYEASNAGVKINLSVRGVCCLRPGIKGQSENIKVKSLIGRFLEHSRIYCFANGSSMPSRENQVYISSADLMPRNLDRRIEIIIPIENNTVHEQILDQIMLANFKDKSE
;
A
#
# COMPACT_ATOMS: atom_id res chain seq x y z
N MET A 1 32.03 12.00 22.60
CA MET A 1 30.57 12.15 22.79
C MET A 1 30.32 12.32 24.29
N SER A 2 29.70 13.41 24.72
CA SER A 2 29.55 13.75 26.13
C SER A 2 28.43 12.91 26.80
N LYS A 3 28.54 12.68 28.11
CA LYS A 3 27.52 11.97 28.92
C LYS A 3 26.10 12.56 28.81
N ALA A 4 25.97 13.82 28.41
CA ALA A 4 24.68 14.49 28.18
C ALA A 4 23.94 13.95 26.94
N SER A 5 24.64 13.57 25.86
CA SER A 5 24.03 13.00 24.65
C SER A 5 23.50 11.56 24.86
N PHE A 6 24.09 10.81 25.79
CA PHE A 6 23.62 9.46 26.16
C PHE A 6 22.33 9.50 27.00
N SER A 7 22.18 10.49 27.90
CA SER A 7 20.95 10.60 28.73
C SER A 7 19.76 11.17 27.93
N GLU A 8 19.96 12.06 26.97
CA GLU A 8 18.91 12.53 26.08
C GLU A 8 18.41 11.42 25.14
N ASN A 9 19.30 10.63 24.57
CA ASN A 9 18.92 9.49 23.70
C ASN A 9 18.17 8.39 24.49
N ALA A 10 18.54 8.10 25.71
CA ALA A 10 17.84 7.13 26.57
C ALA A 10 16.43 7.58 26.98
N ASN A 11 16.20 8.89 27.10
CA ASN A 11 14.87 9.44 27.39
C ASN A 11 13.93 9.42 26.16
N ILE A 12 14.48 9.53 24.95
CA ILE A 12 13.72 9.50 23.69
C ILE A 12 13.28 8.07 23.37
N SER A 13 14.09 7.06 23.69
CA SER A 13 13.81 5.65 23.38
C SER A 13 12.53 5.12 24.02
N ASN A 14 12.17 5.59 25.22
CA ASN A 14 10.94 5.19 25.90
C ASN A 14 9.70 5.99 25.44
N GLN A 15 9.88 7.04 24.64
CA GLN A 15 8.80 7.93 24.19
C GLN A 15 8.16 7.49 22.87
N LEU A 16 8.80 6.59 22.11
CA LEU A 16 8.32 6.18 20.81
C LEU A 16 7.90 4.70 20.80
N ILE A 17 6.96 4.37 19.94
CA ILE A 17 6.64 2.98 19.57
C ILE A 17 7.55 2.59 18.39
N ASN A 18 8.18 1.40 18.47
CA ASN A 18 8.94 0.88 17.34
C ASN A 18 8.08 0.84 16.07
N ARG A 19 8.64 1.31 14.99
CA ARG A 19 7.95 1.44 13.70
C ARG A 19 7.47 0.10 13.14
N GLU A 20 8.30 -0.94 13.22
CA GLU A 20 7.99 -2.26 12.65
C GLU A 20 6.93 -2.98 13.51
N LEU A 21 7.00 -2.84 14.82
CA LEU A 21 5.98 -3.35 15.73
C LEU A 21 4.65 -2.62 15.57
N SER A 22 4.68 -1.30 15.39
CA SER A 22 3.48 -0.53 15.07
C SER A 22 2.84 -0.97 13.74
N TRP A 23 3.66 -1.34 12.75
CA TRP A 23 3.16 -1.88 11.49
C TRP A 23 2.47 -3.24 11.69
N LEU A 24 3.03 -4.13 12.51
CA LEU A 24 2.39 -5.41 12.84
C LEU A 24 1.07 -5.21 13.59
N GLN A 25 0.99 -4.22 14.50
CA GLN A 25 -0.26 -3.84 15.16
C GLN A 25 -1.30 -3.31 14.17
N PHE A 26 -0.88 -2.53 13.16
CA PHE A 26 -1.78 -2.12 12.08
C PHE A 26 -2.32 -3.33 11.31
N ASN A 27 -1.47 -4.31 10.97
CA ASN A 27 -1.94 -5.50 10.26
C ASN A 27 -2.80 -6.42 11.14
N ASP A 28 -2.61 -6.39 12.45
CA ASP A 28 -3.50 -7.05 13.44
C ASP A 28 -4.91 -6.44 13.39
N ARG A 29 -5.03 -5.09 13.35
CA ARG A 29 -6.33 -4.42 13.15
C ARG A 29 -6.99 -4.75 11.81
N VAL A 30 -6.22 -4.88 10.72
CA VAL A 30 -6.76 -5.37 9.43
C VAL A 30 -7.30 -6.80 9.56
N LEU A 31 -6.64 -7.64 10.36
CA LEU A 31 -7.10 -9.00 10.63
C LEU A 31 -8.39 -9.02 11.47
N GLU A 32 -8.56 -8.09 12.42
CA GLU A 32 -9.79 -7.98 13.23
C GLU A 32 -11.03 -7.79 12.35
N GLU A 33 -10.95 -7.07 11.22
CA GLU A 33 -12.05 -6.96 10.26
C GLU A 33 -12.55 -8.32 9.73
N SER A 34 -11.66 -9.32 9.70
CA SER A 34 -12.05 -10.69 9.32
C SER A 34 -12.89 -11.39 10.39
N LYS A 35 -12.83 -10.94 11.63
CA LYS A 35 -13.57 -11.48 12.77
C LYS A 35 -14.86 -10.70 13.05
N ASP A 36 -14.96 -9.46 12.58
CA ASP A 36 -16.15 -8.62 12.78
C ASP A 36 -17.35 -9.17 11.99
N LYS A 37 -18.34 -9.66 12.73
CA LYS A 37 -19.57 -10.27 12.17
C LYS A 37 -20.51 -9.23 11.55
N THR A 38 -20.29 -7.96 11.71
CA THR A 38 -21.03 -6.91 11.00
C THR A 38 -20.64 -6.83 9.53
N ASN A 39 -19.43 -7.30 9.20
CA ASN A 39 -18.96 -7.42 7.82
C ASN A 39 -19.56 -8.68 7.15
N PRO A 40 -19.98 -8.59 5.86
CA PRO A 40 -20.42 -9.75 5.08
C PRO A 40 -19.31 -10.82 4.98
N LEU A 41 -19.70 -12.10 4.95
CA LEU A 41 -18.76 -13.22 5.08
C LEU A 41 -17.61 -13.20 4.04
N PHE A 42 -17.88 -12.91 2.77
CA PHE A 42 -16.84 -12.83 1.74
C PHE A 42 -15.90 -11.64 1.93
N GLU A 43 -16.37 -10.55 2.52
CA GLU A 43 -15.49 -9.43 2.84
C GLU A 43 -14.58 -9.78 4.02
N ARG A 44 -15.07 -10.54 5.00
CA ARG A 44 -14.25 -11.07 6.10
C ARG A 44 -13.15 -12.02 5.59
N VAL A 45 -13.47 -12.91 4.65
CA VAL A 45 -12.48 -13.75 3.96
C VAL A 45 -11.45 -12.89 3.22
N LYS A 46 -11.90 -11.83 2.56
CA LYS A 46 -11.01 -10.89 1.85
C LYS A 46 -10.10 -10.12 2.82
N PHE A 47 -10.56 -9.70 3.99
CA PHE A 47 -9.70 -9.08 4.99
C PHE A 47 -8.64 -10.04 5.51
N LEU A 48 -8.94 -11.32 5.67
CA LEU A 48 -7.94 -12.33 5.99
C LEU A 48 -6.88 -12.46 4.89
N SER A 49 -7.30 -12.49 3.61
CA SER A 49 -6.39 -12.46 2.44
C SER A 49 -5.51 -11.21 2.41
N ILE A 50 -6.10 -10.03 2.67
CA ILE A 50 -5.38 -8.75 2.73
C ILE A 50 -4.33 -8.78 3.86
N ALA A 51 -4.68 -9.27 5.05
CA ALA A 51 -3.74 -9.38 6.17
C ALA A 51 -2.54 -10.28 5.83
N GLY A 52 -2.78 -11.39 5.10
CA GLY A 52 -1.72 -12.26 4.58
C GLY A 52 -0.84 -11.57 3.53
N THR A 53 -1.45 -10.86 2.58
CA THR A 53 -0.74 -10.10 1.54
C THR A 53 0.12 -8.98 2.13
N ASN A 54 -0.43 -8.25 3.09
CA ASN A 54 0.29 -7.20 3.81
C ASN A 54 1.53 -7.76 4.51
N LEU A 55 1.39 -8.91 5.18
CA LEU A 55 2.50 -9.56 5.87
C LEU A 55 3.61 -9.98 4.90
N ASP A 56 3.26 -10.51 3.73
CA ASP A 56 4.23 -10.82 2.68
C ASP A 56 5.02 -9.57 2.25
N GLU A 57 4.34 -8.46 2.01
CA GLU A 57 5.00 -7.20 1.63
C GLU A 57 5.89 -6.64 2.75
N PHE A 58 5.47 -6.79 4.00
CA PHE A 58 6.26 -6.41 5.16
C PHE A 58 7.59 -7.18 5.20
N PHE A 59 7.55 -8.50 4.99
CA PHE A 59 8.76 -9.32 4.93
C PHE A 59 9.64 -8.96 3.75
N MET A 60 9.05 -8.79 2.56
CA MET A 60 9.79 -8.46 1.33
C MET A 60 10.61 -7.19 1.42
N VAL A 61 10.21 -6.27 2.29
CA VAL A 61 10.73 -4.91 2.30
C VAL A 61 11.32 -4.55 3.67
N ARG A 62 10.53 -4.69 4.73
CA ARG A 62 10.92 -4.18 6.05
C ARG A 62 11.81 -5.16 6.80
N VAL A 63 11.39 -6.41 6.85
CA VAL A 63 12.19 -7.48 7.48
C VAL A 63 13.46 -7.72 6.66
N ALA A 64 13.35 -7.74 5.32
CA ALA A 64 14.51 -7.82 4.44
C ALA A 64 15.52 -6.69 4.70
N GLY A 65 15.05 -5.45 4.91
CA GLY A 65 15.91 -4.33 5.27
C GLY A 65 16.64 -4.52 6.60
N LEU A 66 15.99 -5.11 7.63
CA LEU A 66 16.64 -5.45 8.89
C LEU A 66 17.74 -6.52 8.69
N PHE A 67 17.46 -7.57 7.90
CA PHE A 67 18.46 -8.57 7.55
C PHE A 67 19.69 -7.96 6.86
N ASN A 68 19.47 -7.04 5.93
CA ASN A 68 20.56 -6.38 5.23
C ASN A 68 21.38 -5.49 6.19
N GLN A 69 20.73 -4.74 7.08
CA GLN A 69 21.43 -3.94 8.11
C GLN A 69 22.31 -4.80 9.02
N ILE A 70 21.79 -5.94 9.52
CA ILE A 70 22.57 -6.87 10.35
C ILE A 70 23.75 -7.45 9.57
N LYS A 71 23.51 -7.90 8.33
CA LYS A 71 24.54 -8.48 7.46
C LYS A 71 25.66 -7.50 7.15
N ASP A 72 25.33 -6.23 6.94
CA ASP A 72 26.26 -5.17 6.58
C ASP A 72 26.94 -4.52 7.81
N GLY A 73 26.60 -5.00 9.03
CA GLY A 73 27.19 -4.54 10.30
C GLY A 73 26.79 -3.09 10.65
N PHE A 74 25.58 -2.68 10.31
CA PHE A 74 25.04 -1.36 10.68
C PHE A 74 24.71 -1.29 12.16
N ASP A 75 25.44 -0.44 12.92
CA ASP A 75 25.24 -0.22 14.37
C ASP A 75 24.30 0.96 14.69
N GLU A 76 23.71 1.61 13.69
CA GLU A 76 22.82 2.74 13.92
C GLU A 76 21.53 2.30 14.60
N LEU A 77 21.24 2.93 15.75
CA LEU A 77 20.00 2.64 16.49
C LEU A 77 18.78 3.27 15.80
N SER A 78 17.66 2.56 15.85
CA SER A 78 16.37 3.14 15.45
C SER A 78 15.96 4.30 16.38
N ALA A 79 14.98 5.10 15.98
CA ALA A 79 14.52 6.27 16.74
C ALA A 79 14.03 5.92 18.16
N ASP A 80 13.59 4.68 18.39
CA ASP A 80 13.21 4.13 19.68
C ASP A 80 14.35 3.40 20.42
N GLY A 81 15.60 3.53 19.92
CA GLY A 81 16.82 3.07 20.57
C GLY A 81 17.14 1.57 20.42
N LEU A 82 16.48 0.86 19.50
CA LEU A 82 16.73 -0.56 19.26
C LEU A 82 17.75 -0.79 18.15
N THR A 83 18.59 -1.81 18.32
CA THR A 83 19.44 -2.33 17.24
C THR A 83 18.59 -3.02 16.16
N ALA A 84 19.14 -3.26 14.96
CA ALA A 84 18.45 -4.01 13.91
C ALA A 84 18.13 -5.45 14.36
N GLU A 85 19.01 -6.08 15.15
CA GLU A 85 18.83 -7.42 15.70
C GLU A 85 17.71 -7.45 16.74
N ASP A 86 17.66 -6.50 17.69
CA ASP A 86 16.57 -6.38 18.66
C ASP A 86 15.21 -6.19 17.99
N GLN A 87 15.17 -5.34 16.94
CA GLN A 87 13.96 -5.14 16.16
C GLN A 87 13.53 -6.46 15.48
N LEU A 88 14.46 -7.17 14.84
CA LEU A 88 14.19 -8.42 14.15
C LEU A 88 13.63 -9.48 15.13
N ASN A 89 14.26 -9.65 16.29
CA ASN A 89 13.82 -10.60 17.32
C ASN A 89 12.38 -10.30 17.80
N ARG A 90 12.07 -9.03 18.06
CA ARG A 90 10.71 -8.61 18.45
C ARG A 90 9.70 -8.79 17.31
N VAL A 91 10.10 -8.52 16.07
CA VAL A 91 9.27 -8.74 14.87
C VAL A 91 8.95 -10.22 14.69
N VAL A 92 9.92 -11.12 14.87
CA VAL A 92 9.72 -12.58 14.80
C VAL A 92 8.66 -13.03 15.79
N LEU A 93 8.80 -12.66 17.07
CA LEU A 93 7.85 -13.03 18.13
C LEU A 93 6.43 -12.52 17.81
N LYS A 94 6.30 -11.23 17.43
CA LYS A 94 5.00 -10.63 17.11
C LYS A 94 4.40 -11.23 15.84
N THR A 95 5.22 -11.63 14.86
CA THR A 95 4.75 -12.31 13.65
C THR A 95 4.20 -13.70 13.96
N LYS A 96 4.85 -14.47 14.84
CA LYS A 96 4.35 -15.80 15.29
C LYS A 96 2.96 -15.66 15.95
N ASP A 97 2.77 -14.63 16.81
CA ASP A 97 1.46 -14.31 17.40
C ASP A 97 0.39 -13.95 16.33
N LEU A 98 0.74 -13.08 15.38
CA LEU A 98 -0.16 -12.68 14.30
C LEU A 98 -0.57 -13.87 13.41
N LEU A 99 0.36 -14.76 13.07
CA LEU A 99 0.07 -15.97 12.28
C LEU A 99 -0.86 -16.93 13.03
N LYS A 100 -0.70 -17.06 14.35
CA LYS A 100 -1.63 -17.84 15.19
C LYS A 100 -3.05 -17.26 15.09
N LYS A 101 -3.21 -15.94 15.22
CA LYS A 101 -4.48 -15.26 15.08
C LYS A 101 -5.08 -15.42 13.67
N GLN A 102 -4.25 -15.38 12.61
CA GLN A 102 -4.69 -15.65 11.23
C GLN A 102 -5.22 -17.08 11.07
N ASN A 103 -4.53 -18.05 11.64
CA ASN A 103 -4.98 -19.45 11.63
C ASN A 103 -6.33 -19.63 12.36
N GLU A 104 -6.49 -19.03 13.53
CA GLU A 104 -7.77 -19.03 14.27
C GLU A 104 -8.89 -18.41 13.43
N ALA A 105 -8.66 -17.26 12.83
CA ALA A 105 -9.63 -16.60 11.96
C ALA A 105 -9.97 -17.47 10.72
N PHE A 106 -8.98 -18.11 10.12
CA PHE A 106 -9.22 -19.05 9.00
C PHE A 106 -10.12 -20.21 9.40
N LEU A 107 -9.85 -20.84 10.55
CA LEU A 107 -10.65 -21.97 11.03
C LEU A 107 -12.09 -21.56 11.37
N GLU A 108 -12.29 -20.37 11.94
CA GLU A 108 -13.63 -19.81 12.20
C GLU A 108 -14.37 -19.53 10.89
N LEU A 109 -13.73 -18.82 9.96
CA LEU A 109 -14.32 -18.52 8.65
C LEU A 109 -14.65 -19.79 7.86
N LYS A 110 -13.80 -20.81 7.92
CA LYS A 110 -14.09 -22.13 7.28
C LYS A 110 -15.38 -22.75 7.83
N LYS A 111 -15.64 -22.66 9.14
CA LYS A 111 -16.90 -23.14 9.74
C LYS A 111 -18.10 -22.30 9.30
N GLU A 112 -17.95 -20.98 9.18
CA GLU A 112 -19.04 -20.13 8.72
C GLU A 112 -19.34 -20.31 7.22
N LEU A 113 -18.31 -20.45 6.40
CA LEU A 113 -18.45 -20.78 4.97
C LEU A 113 -19.23 -22.09 4.76
N SER A 114 -18.98 -23.10 5.60
CA SER A 114 -19.68 -24.37 5.49
C SER A 114 -21.22 -24.25 5.74
N LYS A 115 -21.67 -23.28 6.56
CA LYS A 115 -23.09 -22.97 6.75
C LYS A 115 -23.73 -22.38 5.48
N GLU A 116 -22.93 -21.68 4.69
CA GLU A 116 -23.32 -21.13 3.38
C GLU A 116 -23.05 -22.10 2.22
N LYS A 117 -22.85 -23.40 2.54
CA LYS A 117 -22.59 -24.50 1.59
C LYS A 117 -21.33 -24.26 0.74
N ILE A 118 -20.32 -23.63 1.31
CA ILE A 118 -18.99 -23.40 0.72
C ILE A 118 -17.98 -24.20 1.55
N PHE A 119 -17.33 -25.19 0.94
CA PHE A 119 -16.47 -26.14 1.64
C PHE A 119 -15.07 -26.14 1.09
N ILE A 120 -14.07 -26.10 1.96
CA ILE A 120 -12.67 -26.41 1.62
C ILE A 120 -12.43 -27.83 2.14
N ARG A 121 -12.43 -28.80 1.23
CA ARG A 121 -12.33 -30.24 1.53
C ARG A 121 -10.87 -30.67 1.63
N LYS A 122 -10.64 -31.68 2.49
CA LYS A 122 -9.39 -32.46 2.47
C LYS A 122 -9.53 -33.60 1.47
N MET A 123 -8.43 -34.07 0.90
CA MET A 123 -8.45 -35.20 -0.04
C MET A 123 -9.08 -36.48 0.57
N SER A 124 -8.97 -36.69 1.88
CA SER A 124 -9.58 -37.81 2.60
C SER A 124 -11.10 -37.75 2.72
N GLU A 125 -11.70 -36.58 2.50
CA GLU A 125 -13.16 -36.34 2.59
C GLU A 125 -13.87 -36.56 1.25
N LEU A 126 -13.13 -36.80 0.16
CA LEU A 126 -13.64 -36.86 -1.20
C LEU A 126 -14.16 -38.26 -1.53
N ASN A 127 -15.25 -38.30 -2.29
CA ASN A 127 -15.80 -39.53 -2.84
C ASN A 127 -15.05 -39.96 -4.13
N LYS A 128 -15.37 -41.16 -4.65
CA LYS A 128 -14.71 -41.70 -5.86
C LYS A 128 -14.91 -40.80 -7.09
N LYS A 129 -16.10 -40.20 -7.25
CA LYS A 129 -16.42 -39.36 -8.40
C LYS A 129 -15.56 -38.09 -8.39
N ASP A 130 -15.41 -37.46 -7.22
CA ASP A 130 -14.58 -36.26 -7.06
C ASP A 130 -13.10 -36.57 -7.33
N LEU A 131 -12.63 -37.73 -6.84
CA LEU A 131 -11.24 -38.17 -7.09
C LEU A 131 -10.99 -38.47 -8.57
N MET A 132 -11.96 -39.04 -9.29
CA MET A 132 -11.87 -39.24 -10.74
C MET A 132 -11.80 -37.91 -11.49
N TYR A 133 -12.68 -36.98 -11.16
CA TYR A 133 -12.66 -35.63 -11.73
C TYR A 133 -11.31 -34.91 -11.49
N LEU A 134 -10.82 -34.97 -10.25
CA LEU A 134 -9.53 -34.34 -9.91
C LEU A 134 -8.36 -35.01 -10.62
N ARG A 135 -8.42 -36.30 -10.84
CA ARG A 135 -7.39 -37.02 -11.63
C ARG A 135 -7.38 -36.55 -13.08
N GLU A 136 -8.54 -36.44 -13.71
CA GLU A 136 -8.69 -35.92 -15.07
C GLU A 136 -8.18 -34.45 -15.13
N TYR A 137 -8.63 -33.59 -14.23
CA TYR A 137 -8.15 -32.20 -14.11
C TYR A 137 -6.62 -32.14 -13.90
N PHE A 138 -6.06 -33.04 -13.07
CA PHE A 138 -4.63 -33.13 -12.85
C PHE A 138 -3.91 -33.48 -14.16
N GLN A 139 -4.36 -34.49 -14.89
CA GLN A 139 -3.73 -34.95 -16.13
C GLN A 139 -3.83 -33.92 -17.26
N GLU A 140 -4.97 -33.24 -17.40
CA GLU A 140 -5.21 -32.33 -18.51
C GLU A 140 -4.73 -30.90 -18.23
N THR A 141 -4.77 -30.44 -16.96
CA THR A 141 -4.52 -29.04 -16.63
C THR A 141 -3.25 -28.84 -15.82
N ILE A 142 -2.97 -29.68 -14.81
CA ILE A 142 -1.84 -29.46 -13.91
C ILE A 142 -0.58 -30.10 -14.45
N TYR A 143 -0.62 -31.40 -14.78
CA TYR A 143 0.51 -32.17 -15.20
C TYR A 143 1.29 -31.60 -16.40
N PRO A 144 0.65 -31.08 -17.46
CA PRO A 144 1.36 -30.46 -18.57
C PRO A 144 2.11 -29.16 -18.24
N ILE A 145 1.75 -28.48 -17.16
CA ILE A 145 2.28 -27.16 -16.81
C ILE A 145 3.38 -27.27 -15.74
N ILE A 146 3.29 -28.24 -14.84
CA ILE A 146 4.28 -28.43 -13.78
C ILE A 146 5.58 -29.01 -14.31
N THR A 147 6.71 -28.60 -13.74
CA THR A 147 8.03 -29.13 -14.06
C THR A 147 8.67 -29.73 -12.82
N PRO A 148 8.53 -31.05 -12.58
CA PRO A 148 9.19 -31.70 -11.47
C PRO A 148 10.70 -31.67 -11.65
N THR A 149 11.44 -31.26 -10.63
CA THR A 149 12.91 -31.19 -10.70
C THR A 149 13.52 -32.07 -9.62
N ALA A 150 14.28 -33.08 -10.00
CA ALA A 150 15.06 -33.86 -9.05
C ALA A 150 16.20 -33.04 -8.46
N ILE A 151 16.43 -33.20 -7.17
CA ILE A 151 17.49 -32.49 -6.45
C ILE A 151 18.64 -33.48 -6.24
N ASP A 152 19.72 -33.28 -6.94
CA ASP A 152 20.96 -34.03 -6.78
C ASP A 152 22.17 -33.11 -6.60
N PRO A 153 23.32 -33.63 -6.11
CA PRO A 153 24.51 -32.79 -5.88
C PRO A 153 25.12 -32.19 -7.15
N SER A 154 24.81 -32.71 -8.34
CA SER A 154 25.39 -32.28 -9.62
C SER A 154 24.67 -31.07 -10.21
N HIS A 155 23.46 -30.73 -9.72
CA HIS A 155 22.65 -29.68 -10.27
C HIS A 155 22.39 -28.58 -9.20
N PRO A 156 22.33 -27.30 -9.60
CA PRO A 156 21.95 -26.25 -8.70
C PRO A 156 20.51 -26.45 -8.19
N PHE A 157 20.25 -26.00 -6.96
CA PHE A 157 18.91 -26.04 -6.41
C PHE A 157 17.94 -25.23 -7.27
N PRO A 158 16.75 -25.77 -7.62
CA PRO A 158 15.80 -25.09 -8.48
C PRO A 158 15.38 -23.73 -7.95
N PHE A 159 15.28 -22.76 -8.85
CA PHE A 159 14.87 -21.41 -8.49
C PHE A 159 13.37 -21.36 -8.21
N ILE A 160 13.00 -20.89 -7.02
CA ILE A 160 11.63 -20.60 -6.64
C ILE A 160 11.46 -19.07 -6.64
N PRO A 161 10.49 -18.51 -7.38
CA PRO A 161 10.26 -17.07 -7.44
C PRO A 161 9.78 -16.54 -6.09
N ASN A 162 9.88 -15.23 -5.91
CA ASN A 162 9.33 -14.57 -4.71
C ASN A 162 7.82 -14.81 -4.59
N LYS A 163 7.31 -15.01 -3.36
CA LYS A 163 5.93 -15.47 -3.06
C LYS A 163 5.61 -16.84 -3.70
N GLY A 164 6.63 -17.59 -4.14
CA GLY A 164 6.45 -18.88 -4.77
C GLY A 164 6.05 -19.94 -3.76
N GLN A 165 5.10 -20.80 -4.15
CA GLN A 165 4.70 -22.00 -3.43
C GLN A 165 5.32 -23.21 -4.12
N ALA A 166 5.73 -24.21 -3.35
CA ALA A 166 6.32 -25.41 -3.89
C ALA A 166 6.08 -26.61 -2.97
N ILE A 167 6.21 -27.78 -3.53
CA ILE A 167 6.12 -29.07 -2.84
C ILE A 167 7.48 -29.75 -2.96
N LEU A 168 8.08 -30.07 -1.83
CA LEU A 168 9.27 -30.89 -1.73
C LEU A 168 8.84 -32.33 -1.43
N LEU A 169 9.26 -33.26 -2.27
CA LEU A 169 8.97 -34.69 -2.15
C LEU A 169 10.24 -35.43 -1.75
N ARG A 170 10.12 -36.39 -0.83
CA ARG A 170 11.11 -37.42 -0.56
C ARG A 170 10.57 -38.71 -1.10
N MET A 171 11.39 -39.40 -1.91
CA MET A 171 10.99 -40.61 -2.59
C MET A 171 12.14 -41.61 -2.66
N THR A 172 11.79 -42.87 -2.78
CA THR A 172 12.75 -43.97 -2.94
C THR A 172 12.49 -44.67 -4.24
N ARG A 173 13.54 -44.87 -5.02
CA ARG A 173 13.45 -45.59 -6.30
C ARG A 173 13.16 -47.08 -6.05
N ILE A 174 12.09 -47.61 -6.64
CA ILE A 174 11.57 -48.96 -6.37
C ILE A 174 12.66 -50.02 -6.60
N LYS A 175 13.36 -49.96 -7.73
CA LYS A 175 14.35 -51.02 -8.12
C LYS A 175 15.70 -50.87 -7.41
N LYS A 176 16.14 -49.68 -7.03
CA LYS A 176 17.50 -49.40 -6.52
C LYS A 176 17.56 -48.99 -5.05
N LYS A 177 16.42 -48.85 -4.37
CA LYS A 177 16.28 -48.37 -2.97
C LYS A 177 17.09 -47.08 -2.66
N ARG A 178 17.33 -46.24 -3.70
CA ARG A 178 18.06 -45.00 -3.58
C ARG A 178 17.08 -43.87 -3.23
N GLU A 179 17.36 -43.14 -2.13
CA GLU A 179 16.61 -41.95 -1.75
C GLU A 179 16.89 -40.82 -2.75
N LEU A 180 15.86 -40.08 -3.08
CA LEU A 180 15.89 -38.92 -3.93
C LEU A 180 14.90 -37.87 -3.41
N ASN A 181 15.30 -36.59 -3.47
CA ASN A 181 14.38 -35.48 -3.27
C ASN A 181 14.02 -34.87 -4.60
N ALA A 182 12.77 -34.47 -4.77
CA ALA A 182 12.31 -33.71 -5.91
C ALA A 182 11.48 -32.51 -5.45
N ILE A 183 11.49 -31.46 -6.24
CA ILE A 183 10.69 -30.26 -5.98
C ILE A 183 9.76 -29.97 -7.15
N ILE A 184 8.55 -29.56 -6.85
CA ILE A 184 7.55 -29.09 -7.81
C ILE A 184 7.21 -27.66 -7.41
N VAL A 185 7.62 -26.70 -8.22
CA VAL A 185 7.22 -25.29 -8.04
C VAL A 185 5.83 -25.14 -8.65
N ILE A 186 4.88 -24.60 -7.88
CA ILE A 186 3.51 -24.39 -8.33
C ILE A 186 3.45 -23.11 -9.17
N PRO A 187 3.09 -23.21 -10.46
CA PRO A 187 2.97 -22.04 -11.33
C PRO A 187 1.82 -21.13 -10.89
N ARG A 188 2.07 -19.81 -10.89
CA ARG A 188 1.04 -18.81 -10.54
C ARG A 188 -0.14 -18.75 -11.51
N ALA A 189 -0.02 -19.33 -12.69
CA ALA A 189 -1.09 -19.43 -13.67
C ALA A 189 -2.20 -20.41 -13.22
N LEU A 190 -1.87 -21.34 -12.31
CA LEU A 190 -2.83 -22.27 -11.75
C LEU A 190 -3.50 -21.68 -10.52
N PRO A 191 -4.82 -21.91 -10.34
CA PRO A 191 -5.55 -21.43 -9.15
C PRO A 191 -5.09 -22.19 -7.90
N LYS A 192 -5.09 -21.51 -6.76
CA LYS A 192 -4.83 -22.15 -5.45
C LYS A 192 -5.95 -23.12 -5.08
N PHE A 193 -7.19 -22.77 -5.40
CA PHE A 193 -8.37 -23.56 -5.07
C PHE A 193 -9.01 -24.10 -6.34
N ILE A 194 -9.06 -25.42 -6.45
CA ILE A 194 -9.71 -26.13 -7.55
C ILE A 194 -11.14 -26.41 -7.14
N SER A 195 -12.10 -25.94 -7.93
CA SER A 195 -13.53 -26.20 -7.70
C SER A 195 -13.83 -27.63 -8.13
N LEU A 196 -14.47 -28.38 -7.25
CA LEU A 196 -15.08 -29.65 -7.58
C LEU A 196 -16.33 -29.39 -8.40
N ASN A 197 -16.66 -30.23 -9.37
CA ASN A 197 -17.80 -30.04 -10.28
C ASN A 197 -19.13 -30.17 -9.53
N ASN A 198 -19.66 -29.06 -9.07
CA ASN A 198 -20.73 -29.02 -8.10
C ASN A 198 -22.00 -28.40 -8.67
N SER A 199 -23.10 -28.73 -8.02
CA SER A 199 -24.39 -28.11 -8.29
C SER A 199 -24.32 -26.59 -8.10
N GLU A 200 -25.24 -25.85 -8.69
CA GLU A 200 -25.35 -24.40 -8.50
C GLU A 200 -25.48 -23.97 -7.01
N THR A 201 -25.85 -24.91 -6.14
CA THR A 201 -26.14 -24.68 -4.72
C THR A 201 -25.00 -25.02 -3.76
N ILE A 202 -24.04 -25.86 -4.14
CA ILE A 202 -22.92 -26.28 -3.28
C ILE A 202 -21.61 -25.95 -3.99
N ASN A 203 -20.68 -25.33 -3.28
CA ASN A 203 -19.35 -25.00 -3.79
C ASN A 203 -18.31 -25.72 -2.93
N GLU A 204 -17.61 -26.64 -3.52
CA GLU A 204 -16.57 -27.39 -2.86
C GLU A 204 -15.23 -27.14 -3.55
N PHE A 205 -14.21 -26.96 -2.75
CA PHE A 205 -12.87 -26.65 -3.20
C PHE A 205 -11.85 -27.57 -2.54
N VAL A 206 -10.79 -27.88 -3.27
CA VAL A 206 -9.58 -28.51 -2.75
C VAL A 206 -8.36 -27.66 -3.11
N THR A 207 -7.31 -27.74 -2.34
CA THR A 207 -6.07 -26.99 -2.67
C THR A 207 -5.29 -27.70 -3.77
N ILE A 208 -4.66 -26.93 -4.64
CA ILE A 208 -3.80 -27.48 -5.71
C ILE A 208 -2.64 -28.29 -5.13
N ASP A 209 -2.10 -27.87 -3.99
CA ASP A 209 -1.03 -28.57 -3.27
C ASP A 209 -1.43 -29.99 -2.92
N ASP A 210 -2.64 -30.15 -2.36
CA ASP A 210 -3.15 -31.46 -1.97
C ASP A 210 -3.40 -32.35 -3.18
N VAL A 211 -3.88 -31.78 -4.30
CA VAL A 211 -4.08 -32.51 -5.56
C VAL A 211 -2.75 -32.99 -6.13
N ILE A 212 -1.73 -32.14 -6.17
CA ILE A 212 -0.39 -32.52 -6.64
C ILE A 212 0.21 -33.60 -5.73
N CYS A 213 0.11 -33.47 -4.42
CA CYS A 213 0.58 -34.48 -3.47
C CYS A 213 -0.14 -35.82 -3.67
N LYS A 214 -1.45 -35.81 -3.91
CA LYS A 214 -2.26 -37.02 -4.12
C LYS A 214 -1.83 -37.80 -5.37
N PHE A 215 -1.55 -37.11 -6.46
CA PHE A 215 -1.19 -37.72 -7.75
C PHE A 215 0.32 -37.69 -8.03
N ALA A 216 1.16 -37.42 -7.00
CA ALA A 216 2.62 -37.38 -7.14
C ALA A 216 3.22 -38.70 -7.69
N ASN A 217 2.63 -39.86 -7.41
CA ASN A 217 3.06 -41.15 -7.96
C ASN A 217 2.87 -41.24 -9.49
N GLU A 218 1.94 -40.49 -10.08
CA GLU A 218 1.75 -40.41 -11.53
C GLU A 218 2.86 -39.58 -12.21
N ILE A 219 3.45 -38.63 -11.45
CA ILE A 219 4.61 -37.85 -11.87
C ILE A 219 5.89 -38.70 -11.82
N PHE A 220 6.01 -39.58 -10.81
CA PHE A 220 7.20 -40.37 -10.52
C PHE A 220 6.86 -41.88 -10.43
N PRO A 221 6.46 -42.53 -11.54
CA PRO A 221 5.94 -43.91 -11.52
C PRO A 221 6.93 -44.95 -11.00
N ASP A 222 8.25 -44.68 -11.13
CA ASP A 222 9.31 -45.59 -10.65
C ASP A 222 9.73 -45.36 -9.19
N HIS A 223 9.00 -44.53 -8.46
CA HIS A 223 9.36 -44.13 -7.10
C HIS A 223 8.18 -44.25 -6.12
N ASN A 224 8.50 -44.65 -4.90
CA ASN A 224 7.58 -44.54 -3.78
C ASN A 224 7.75 -43.18 -3.10
N ILE A 225 6.68 -42.39 -2.97
CA ILE A 225 6.67 -41.12 -2.25
C ILE A 225 6.56 -41.41 -0.75
N GLU A 226 7.59 -41.08 0.01
CA GLU A 226 7.68 -41.33 1.46
C GLU A 226 7.14 -40.17 2.29
N ALA A 227 7.40 -38.94 1.82
CA ALA A 227 6.97 -37.73 2.51
C ALA A 227 6.86 -36.55 1.53
N SER A 228 6.00 -35.61 1.88
CA SER A 228 5.88 -34.33 1.20
C SER A 228 5.97 -33.16 2.19
N LEU A 229 6.43 -32.02 1.71
CA LEU A 229 6.47 -30.75 2.42
C LEU A 229 5.94 -29.64 1.51
N GLN A 230 4.79 -29.11 1.86
CA GLN A 230 4.23 -27.93 1.21
C GLN A 230 4.84 -26.68 1.87
N PHE A 231 5.33 -25.74 1.07
CA PHE A 231 5.94 -24.54 1.61
C PHE A 231 5.82 -23.34 0.66
N LYS A 232 5.98 -22.16 1.25
CA LYS A 232 6.03 -20.88 0.54
C LYS A 232 7.25 -20.10 1.00
N ILE A 233 7.87 -19.37 0.08
CA ILE A 233 9.00 -18.50 0.40
C ILE A 233 8.68 -17.04 0.10
N ILE A 234 9.26 -16.17 0.92
CA ILE A 234 9.33 -14.73 0.63
C ILE A 234 10.79 -14.35 0.47
N ARG A 235 11.07 -13.58 -0.59
CA ARG A 235 12.41 -13.08 -0.88
C ARG A 235 12.52 -11.60 -0.63
N ASP A 236 13.71 -11.16 -0.29
CA ASP A 236 14.09 -9.76 -0.35
C ASP A 236 13.77 -9.17 -1.74
N SER A 237 13.06 -8.06 -1.75
CA SER A 237 12.64 -7.34 -2.95
C SER A 237 13.05 -5.87 -2.90
N GLU A 238 14.00 -5.51 -2.06
CA GLU A 238 14.52 -4.16 -2.01
C GLU A 238 15.43 -3.90 -3.23
N ILE A 239 15.28 -2.71 -3.82
CA ILE A 239 16.16 -2.22 -4.88
C ILE A 239 16.96 -1.08 -4.28
N GLU A 240 18.27 -1.25 -4.23
CA GLU A 240 19.20 -0.15 -4.00
C GLU A 240 19.09 0.82 -5.18
N ILE A 241 19.02 2.11 -4.90
CA ILE A 241 18.93 3.15 -5.92
C ILE A 241 20.29 3.80 -6.02
N ASP A 242 20.91 3.69 -7.18
CA ASP A 242 22.09 4.48 -7.54
C ASP A 242 21.63 5.88 -7.99
N ASP A 243 21.90 6.88 -7.15
CA ASP A 243 21.50 8.27 -7.40
C ASP A 243 22.28 8.90 -8.57
N GLU A 244 23.39 8.28 -9.01
CA GLU A 244 24.27 8.74 -10.10
C GLU A 244 23.99 8.03 -11.44
N ALA A 245 22.96 7.18 -11.52
CA ALA A 245 22.65 6.45 -12.73
C ALA A 245 22.33 7.41 -13.91
N ALA A 246 23.15 7.39 -14.94
CA ALA A 246 23.00 8.22 -16.13
C ALA A 246 21.71 7.90 -16.92
N ASP A 247 21.22 6.66 -16.85
CA ASP A 247 19.99 6.19 -17.46
C ASP A 247 19.14 5.41 -16.43
N LEU A 248 18.20 6.10 -15.82
CA LEU A 248 17.31 5.53 -14.80
C LEU A 248 16.48 4.36 -15.33
N VAL A 249 16.01 4.40 -16.57
CA VAL A 249 15.19 3.33 -17.14
C VAL A 249 15.99 2.04 -17.24
N ARG A 250 17.17 2.09 -17.83
CA ARG A 250 18.08 0.93 -17.94
C ARG A 250 18.54 0.42 -16.58
N TYR A 251 18.76 1.35 -15.64
CA TYR A 251 19.10 0.96 -14.27
C TYR A 251 17.99 0.14 -13.63
N PHE A 252 16.73 0.62 -13.69
CA PHE A 252 15.60 -0.10 -13.12
C PHE A 252 15.32 -1.43 -13.85
N GLU A 253 15.46 -1.52 -15.15
CA GLU A 253 15.33 -2.79 -15.89
C GLU A 253 16.34 -3.85 -15.40
N LYS A 254 17.59 -3.46 -15.12
CA LYS A 254 18.61 -4.35 -14.53
C LYS A 254 18.29 -4.69 -13.07
N ALA A 255 17.93 -3.70 -12.26
CA ALA A 255 17.62 -3.86 -10.85
C ALA A 255 16.40 -4.79 -10.62
N ILE A 256 15.35 -4.67 -11.46
CA ILE A 256 14.18 -5.58 -11.44
C ILE A 256 14.61 -7.03 -11.69
N LYS A 257 15.51 -7.28 -12.64
CA LYS A 257 16.05 -8.63 -12.90
C LYS A 257 16.84 -9.17 -11.70
N LYS A 258 17.68 -8.35 -11.07
CA LYS A 258 18.47 -8.70 -9.87
C LYS A 258 17.54 -8.98 -8.67
N ARG A 259 16.50 -8.15 -8.45
CA ARG A 259 15.51 -8.30 -7.39
C ARG A 259 14.80 -9.66 -7.41
N ARG A 260 14.57 -10.24 -8.59
CA ARG A 260 13.95 -11.56 -8.73
C ARG A 260 14.72 -12.67 -8.01
N ARG A 261 16.03 -12.48 -7.75
CA ARG A 261 16.94 -13.46 -7.11
C ARG A 261 17.37 -13.08 -5.68
N GLY A 262 16.63 -12.20 -5.01
CA GLY A 262 16.90 -11.81 -3.62
C GLY A 262 16.92 -12.99 -2.65
N ASN A 263 17.59 -12.82 -1.50
CA ASN A 263 17.67 -13.83 -0.44
C ASN A 263 16.26 -14.20 0.07
N VAL A 264 16.10 -15.44 0.54
CA VAL A 264 14.86 -15.86 1.24
C VAL A 264 14.88 -15.24 2.65
N VAL A 265 13.79 -14.58 3.03
CA VAL A 265 13.64 -13.89 4.33
C VAL A 265 12.49 -14.46 5.17
N LYS A 266 11.64 -15.31 4.58
CA LYS A 266 10.57 -16.04 5.27
C LYS A 266 10.37 -17.38 4.59
N LEU A 267 10.29 -18.44 5.39
CA LEU A 267 9.86 -19.78 4.98
C LEU A 267 8.57 -20.13 5.75
N GLU A 268 7.48 -20.37 5.03
CA GLU A 268 6.19 -20.76 5.59
C GLU A 268 5.90 -22.21 5.25
N VAL A 269 5.55 -23.01 6.24
CA VAL A 269 5.31 -24.46 6.11
C VAL A 269 4.07 -24.86 6.91
N LEU A 270 3.46 -26.01 6.57
CA LEU A 270 2.39 -26.57 7.42
C LEU A 270 2.94 -27.09 8.75
N THR A 271 2.17 -26.91 9.82
CA THR A 271 2.41 -27.54 11.11
C THR A 271 2.50 -29.07 10.96
N ASN A 272 3.35 -29.69 11.73
CA ASN A 272 3.64 -31.13 11.68
C ASN A 272 4.28 -31.60 10.35
N SER A 273 4.92 -30.71 9.63
CA SER A 273 5.71 -31.06 8.46
C SER A 273 6.84 -32.05 8.77
N ASN A 274 7.23 -32.86 7.77
CA ASN A 274 8.32 -33.83 7.94
C ASN A 274 9.64 -33.12 8.30
N LYS A 275 10.16 -33.37 9.51
CA LYS A 275 11.36 -32.71 10.04
C LYS A 275 12.60 -32.88 9.17
N LYS A 276 12.78 -34.04 8.52
CA LYS A 276 13.93 -34.27 7.62
C LYS A 276 13.86 -33.38 6.37
N LEU A 277 12.66 -33.22 5.80
CA LEU A 277 12.44 -32.32 4.67
C LEU A 277 12.57 -30.86 5.07
N LEU A 278 12.06 -30.49 6.25
CA LEU A 278 12.18 -29.14 6.78
C LEU A 278 13.65 -28.75 6.99
N ASN A 279 14.44 -29.62 7.65
CA ASN A 279 15.87 -29.37 7.83
C ASN A 279 16.64 -29.31 6.51
N PHE A 280 16.23 -30.11 5.53
CA PHE A 280 16.85 -30.07 4.20
C PHE A 280 16.61 -28.71 3.51
N ILE A 281 15.36 -28.24 3.49
CA ILE A 281 15.02 -26.97 2.80
C ILE A 281 15.58 -25.75 3.53
N SER A 282 15.59 -25.74 4.87
CA SER A 282 16.16 -24.66 5.68
C SER A 282 17.65 -24.47 5.39
N LYS A 283 18.41 -25.57 5.34
CA LYS A 283 19.82 -25.52 4.96
C LYS A 283 20.04 -25.00 3.54
N LYS A 284 19.17 -25.38 2.58
CA LYS A 284 19.26 -24.91 1.19
C LYS A 284 19.03 -23.40 1.08
N PHE A 285 18.13 -22.85 1.87
CA PHE A 285 17.85 -21.40 1.91
C PHE A 285 18.71 -20.65 2.93
N LYS A 286 19.54 -21.32 3.70
CA LYS A 286 20.35 -20.73 4.80
C LYS A 286 19.44 -19.98 5.80
N MET A 287 18.35 -20.63 6.19
CA MET A 287 17.36 -20.10 7.13
C MET A 287 17.57 -20.68 8.52
N ASP A 288 17.57 -19.79 9.50
CA ASP A 288 17.53 -20.16 10.90
C ASP A 288 16.11 -20.58 11.32
N GLU A 289 15.98 -21.39 12.37
CA GLU A 289 14.69 -21.91 12.85
C GLU A 289 13.71 -20.77 13.21
N ASP A 290 14.19 -19.64 13.68
CA ASP A 290 13.37 -18.49 14.04
C ASP A 290 12.67 -17.83 12.87
N HIS A 291 13.15 -18.04 11.64
CA HIS A 291 12.57 -17.49 10.40
C HIS A 291 11.75 -18.50 9.62
N ILE A 292 11.47 -19.66 10.24
CA ILE A 292 10.54 -20.67 9.75
C ILE A 292 9.21 -20.48 10.49
N TYR A 293 8.16 -20.31 9.74
CA TYR A 293 6.82 -20.02 10.24
C TYR A 293 5.88 -21.18 9.92
N GLU A 294 5.44 -21.86 10.97
CA GLU A 294 4.46 -22.94 10.85
C GLU A 294 3.04 -22.37 10.84
N VAL A 295 2.23 -22.80 9.88
CA VAL A 295 0.82 -22.42 9.75
C VAL A 295 -0.08 -23.63 9.77
N GLU A 296 -1.30 -23.48 10.32
CA GLU A 296 -2.29 -24.53 10.36
C GLU A 296 -3.25 -24.41 9.16
N GLY A 297 -3.45 -25.50 8.47
CA GLY A 297 -4.50 -25.65 7.47
C GLY A 297 -4.21 -25.13 6.07
N LEU A 298 -3.53 -23.99 5.89
CA LEU A 298 -3.30 -23.42 4.57
C LEU A 298 -1.98 -22.67 4.48
N VAL A 299 -1.04 -23.15 3.66
CA VAL A 299 0.11 -22.38 3.21
C VAL A 299 -0.36 -21.37 2.18
N GLY A 300 0.00 -20.08 2.37
CA GLY A 300 -0.41 -19.05 1.43
C GLY A 300 -1.84 -18.55 1.65
N ILE A 301 -2.16 -18.14 2.87
CA ILE A 301 -3.49 -17.61 3.26
C ILE A 301 -3.97 -16.43 2.41
N GLN A 302 -3.04 -15.69 1.78
CA GLN A 302 -3.39 -14.56 0.90
C GLN A 302 -4.21 -14.95 -0.33
N ASP A 303 -4.20 -16.23 -0.72
CA ASP A 303 -4.92 -16.72 -1.90
C ASP A 303 -6.36 -17.19 -1.56
N ILE A 304 -6.79 -17.09 -0.29
CA ILE A 304 -8.09 -17.58 0.16
C ILE A 304 -9.29 -16.86 -0.48
N ASP A 305 -9.12 -15.63 -0.92
CA ASP A 305 -10.19 -14.88 -1.59
C ASP A 305 -10.60 -15.47 -2.95
N GLU A 306 -9.80 -16.42 -3.51
CA GLU A 306 -10.17 -17.15 -4.72
C GLU A 306 -11.49 -17.93 -4.58
N ILE A 307 -11.83 -18.40 -3.37
CA ILE A 307 -13.11 -19.09 -3.11
C ILE A 307 -14.31 -18.16 -3.19
N CYS A 308 -14.08 -16.84 -3.12
CA CYS A 308 -15.12 -15.82 -3.15
C CYS A 308 -15.54 -15.41 -4.58
N LYS A 309 -15.18 -16.18 -5.62
CA LYS A 309 -15.51 -15.84 -7.01
C LYS A 309 -17.01 -15.91 -7.34
N LYS A 310 -17.79 -16.68 -6.58
CA LYS A 310 -19.25 -16.75 -6.73
C LYS A 310 -19.89 -15.38 -6.47
N LYS A 311 -20.81 -14.99 -7.34
CA LYS A 311 -21.60 -13.77 -7.19
C LYS A 311 -22.78 -14.03 -6.24
N ASP A 312 -22.53 -13.99 -4.94
CA ASP A 312 -23.59 -13.98 -3.93
C ASP A 312 -23.66 -12.60 -3.28
N PRO A 313 -24.70 -11.79 -3.61
CA PRO A 313 -24.83 -10.44 -3.07
C PRO A 313 -25.02 -10.41 -1.54
N LYS A 314 -25.51 -11.48 -0.93
CA LYS A 314 -25.74 -11.55 0.53
C LYS A 314 -24.44 -11.66 1.30
N LEU A 315 -23.39 -12.23 0.69
CA LEU A 315 -22.09 -12.46 1.30
C LEU A 315 -21.09 -11.32 1.03
N ARG A 316 -21.52 -10.24 0.34
CA ARG A 316 -20.70 -9.09 -0.03
C ARG A 316 -21.31 -7.78 0.42
N PHE A 317 -20.50 -6.75 0.52
CA PHE A 317 -21.02 -5.38 0.62
C PHE A 317 -21.95 -5.07 -0.55
N LYS A 318 -23.06 -4.38 -0.28
CA LYS A 318 -23.92 -3.83 -1.34
C LYS A 318 -23.08 -2.96 -2.27
N LYS A 319 -23.34 -3.04 -3.58
CA LYS A 319 -22.64 -2.20 -4.55
C LYS A 319 -22.74 -0.74 -4.13
N PHE A 320 -21.59 -0.07 -4.03
CA PHE A 320 -21.55 1.36 -3.76
C PHE A 320 -21.59 2.13 -5.08
N ASN A 321 -22.51 3.06 -5.20
CA ASN A 321 -22.64 3.94 -6.35
C ASN A 321 -22.25 5.35 -5.92
N PRO A 322 -21.12 5.90 -6.39
CA PRO A 322 -20.70 7.26 -6.09
C PRO A 322 -21.73 8.28 -6.56
N ARG A 323 -21.84 9.39 -5.84
CA ARG A 323 -22.62 10.55 -6.29
C ARG A 323 -21.90 11.23 -7.45
N GLU A 324 -22.67 11.82 -8.35
CA GLU A 324 -22.12 12.78 -9.31
C GLU A 324 -21.87 14.13 -8.61
N VAL A 325 -20.92 14.90 -9.14
CA VAL A 325 -20.54 16.21 -8.58
C VAL A 325 -21.59 17.25 -8.98
N GLU A 326 -22.44 17.66 -8.05
CA GLU A 326 -23.53 18.61 -8.30
C GLU A 326 -23.02 19.94 -8.89
N ARG A 327 -21.87 20.41 -8.41
CA ARG A 327 -21.23 21.62 -8.93
C ARG A 327 -21.06 21.62 -10.45
N LEU A 328 -20.76 20.49 -11.05
CA LEU A 328 -20.63 20.39 -12.51
C LEU A 328 -21.97 20.40 -13.22
N LYS A 329 -23.00 19.81 -12.63
CA LYS A 329 -24.36 19.85 -13.15
C LYS A 329 -24.90 21.28 -13.23
N GLU A 330 -24.65 22.11 -12.21
CA GLU A 330 -25.01 23.53 -12.20
C GLU A 330 -24.46 24.32 -13.40
N PHE A 331 -23.36 23.84 -13.99
CA PHE A 331 -22.69 24.48 -15.12
C PHE A 331 -22.79 23.67 -16.43
N ASP A 332 -23.79 22.80 -16.59
CA ASP A 332 -23.97 21.94 -17.77
C ASP A 332 -22.67 21.17 -18.12
N ASN A 333 -21.95 20.70 -17.13
CA ASN A 333 -20.65 20.04 -17.25
C ASN A 333 -19.55 20.89 -17.92
N LYS A 334 -19.67 22.21 -17.93
CA LYS A 334 -18.64 23.15 -18.43
C LYS A 334 -17.56 23.35 -17.34
N PHE A 335 -16.60 22.46 -17.27
CA PHE A 335 -15.56 22.39 -16.23
C PHE A 335 -14.88 23.74 -15.92
N PHE A 336 -14.35 24.40 -16.96
CA PHE A 336 -13.62 25.65 -16.78
C PHE A 336 -14.50 26.79 -16.22
N SER A 337 -15.76 26.80 -16.57
CA SER A 337 -16.73 27.76 -16.04
C SER A 337 -17.05 27.46 -14.56
N ALA A 338 -17.26 26.20 -14.22
CA ALA A 338 -17.52 25.75 -12.86
C ALA A 338 -16.34 26.08 -11.92
N ILE A 339 -15.11 25.74 -12.32
CA ILE A 339 -13.89 25.98 -11.54
C ILE A 339 -13.61 27.49 -11.43
N ARG A 340 -13.85 28.26 -12.50
CA ARG A 340 -13.65 29.71 -12.49
C ARG A 340 -14.61 30.44 -11.55
N SER A 341 -15.83 29.95 -11.44
CA SER A 341 -16.85 30.54 -10.55
C SER A 341 -16.49 30.33 -9.08
N LYS A 342 -16.00 29.14 -8.71
CA LYS A 342 -15.68 28.79 -7.33
C LYS A 342 -14.85 27.53 -7.27
N ASP A 343 -13.86 27.47 -6.36
CA ASP A 343 -13.15 26.25 -6.02
C ASP A 343 -14.11 25.20 -5.44
N PHE A 344 -13.87 23.95 -5.73
CA PHE A 344 -14.61 22.84 -5.14
C PHE A 344 -13.73 21.62 -4.88
N VAL A 345 -14.08 20.83 -3.89
CA VAL A 345 -13.43 19.56 -3.54
C VAL A 345 -14.38 18.41 -3.84
N VAL A 346 -13.82 17.31 -4.30
CA VAL A 346 -14.51 16.04 -4.53
C VAL A 346 -13.93 15.01 -3.56
N HIS A 347 -14.80 14.34 -2.82
CA HIS A 347 -14.42 13.33 -1.83
C HIS A 347 -14.68 11.92 -2.38
N HIS A 348 -13.63 11.28 -2.88
CA HIS A 348 -13.67 9.89 -3.36
C HIS A 348 -13.70 8.90 -2.19
N PRO A 349 -14.34 7.74 -2.33
CA PRO A 349 -15.17 7.26 -3.45
C PRO A 349 -16.63 7.71 -3.35
N PHE A 350 -17.00 8.56 -2.37
CA PHE A 350 -18.38 9.00 -2.14
C PHE A 350 -18.92 9.83 -3.33
N GLU A 351 -18.04 10.57 -3.96
CA GLU A 351 -18.25 11.23 -5.24
C GLU A 351 -17.34 10.61 -6.31
N THR A 352 -17.85 10.53 -7.55
CA THR A 352 -17.17 9.79 -8.62
C THR A 352 -15.79 10.36 -8.95
N PHE A 353 -14.79 9.49 -9.17
CA PHE A 353 -13.50 9.87 -9.69
C PHE A 353 -13.53 10.24 -11.18
N ASP A 354 -14.61 9.89 -11.87
CA ASP A 354 -14.77 10.19 -13.30
C ASP A 354 -14.68 11.69 -13.58
N VAL A 355 -14.97 12.55 -12.59
CA VAL A 355 -14.80 14.00 -12.69
C VAL A 355 -13.34 14.39 -13.01
N VAL A 356 -12.35 13.69 -12.46
CA VAL A 356 -10.93 13.96 -12.76
C VAL A 356 -10.58 13.55 -14.19
N ILE A 357 -11.15 12.44 -14.65
CA ILE A 357 -10.99 11.97 -16.04
C ILE A 357 -11.63 12.97 -17.01
N GLN A 358 -12.87 13.36 -16.74
CA GLN A 358 -13.64 14.31 -17.54
C GLN A 358 -12.97 15.69 -17.62
N PHE A 359 -12.33 16.15 -16.54
CA PHE A 359 -11.54 17.39 -16.53
C PHE A 359 -10.41 17.34 -17.56
N LEU A 360 -9.64 16.23 -17.59
CA LEU A 360 -8.55 16.05 -18.55
C LEU A 360 -9.08 15.83 -19.98
N GLU A 361 -10.20 15.14 -20.15
CA GLU A 361 -10.84 14.97 -21.45
C GLU A 361 -11.39 16.31 -21.99
N ALA A 362 -12.00 17.12 -21.13
CA ALA A 362 -12.43 18.46 -21.49
C ALA A 362 -11.23 19.32 -21.89
N ALA A 363 -10.12 19.23 -21.16
CA ALA A 363 -8.88 19.94 -21.53
C ALA A 363 -8.30 19.44 -22.86
N ALA A 364 -8.37 18.14 -23.13
CA ALA A 364 -7.89 17.57 -24.40
C ALA A 364 -8.71 18.02 -25.60
N LYS A 365 -10.03 18.22 -25.45
CA LYS A 365 -10.96 18.60 -26.51
C LYS A 365 -11.05 20.12 -26.72
N ASP A 366 -10.89 20.95 -25.70
CA ASP A 366 -11.07 22.39 -25.76
C ASP A 366 -9.98 23.06 -26.65
N PRO A 367 -10.30 23.72 -27.77
CA PRO A 367 -9.31 24.35 -28.64
C PRO A 367 -8.59 25.54 -27.99
N LYS A 368 -9.13 26.10 -26.89
CA LYS A 368 -8.48 27.17 -26.12
C LYS A 368 -7.42 26.66 -25.15
N VAL A 369 -7.41 25.38 -24.86
CA VAL A 369 -6.33 24.76 -24.02
C VAL A 369 -5.09 24.62 -24.89
N ILE A 370 -3.98 25.19 -24.40
CA ILE A 370 -2.68 25.20 -25.08
C ILE A 370 -1.68 24.21 -24.47
N GLY A 371 -1.84 23.86 -23.19
CA GLY A 371 -0.93 22.93 -22.52
C GLY A 371 -1.52 22.26 -21.30
N ILE A 372 -0.98 21.08 -20.99
CA ILE A 372 -1.31 20.28 -19.82
C ILE A 372 0.00 19.78 -19.19
N LYS A 373 0.16 19.94 -17.89
CA LYS A 373 1.23 19.31 -17.12
C LYS A 373 0.61 18.38 -16.07
N GLN A 374 1.11 17.15 -15.95
CA GLN A 374 0.50 16.10 -15.14
C GLN A 374 1.55 15.28 -14.40
N THR A 375 1.32 14.97 -13.10
CA THR A 375 2.12 13.98 -12.37
C THR A 375 1.45 12.60 -12.45
N LEU A 376 2.24 11.54 -12.66
CA LEU A 376 1.77 10.16 -12.69
C LEU A 376 2.68 9.32 -11.77
N TYR A 377 2.11 8.69 -10.74
CA TYR A 377 2.85 7.87 -9.79
C TYR A 377 2.52 6.39 -9.94
N ARG A 378 1.23 6.03 -9.89
CA ARG A 378 0.70 4.68 -10.11
C ARG A 378 -0.50 4.79 -11.01
N THR A 379 -0.39 4.27 -12.22
CA THR A 379 -1.51 4.14 -13.16
C THR A 379 -1.21 3.02 -14.16
N THR A 380 -2.22 2.58 -14.87
CA THR A 380 -2.04 1.52 -15.89
C THR A 380 -1.89 2.14 -17.27
N PRO A 381 -1.17 1.49 -18.21
CA PRO A 381 -1.03 1.98 -19.60
C PRO A 381 -2.36 2.20 -20.30
N ASP A 382 -3.42 1.49 -19.94
CA ASP A 382 -4.77 1.61 -20.51
C ASP A 382 -5.70 2.54 -19.74
N SER A 383 -5.18 3.27 -18.75
CA SER A 383 -5.94 4.21 -17.94
C SER A 383 -6.60 5.29 -18.82
N PRO A 384 -7.86 5.70 -18.51
CA PRO A 384 -8.51 6.83 -19.17
C PRO A 384 -7.72 8.14 -19.07
N ILE A 385 -6.97 8.34 -17.97
CA ILE A 385 -6.07 9.49 -17.78
C ILE A 385 -4.99 9.51 -18.88
N VAL A 386 -4.36 8.35 -19.12
CA VAL A 386 -3.33 8.21 -20.17
C VAL A 386 -3.91 8.49 -21.55
N LYS A 387 -5.11 7.95 -21.82
CA LYS A 387 -5.83 8.20 -23.09
C LYS A 387 -6.16 9.68 -23.28
N ALA A 388 -6.57 10.39 -22.23
CA ALA A 388 -6.85 11.82 -22.28
C ALA A 388 -5.59 12.65 -22.58
N LEU A 389 -4.46 12.33 -21.95
CA LEU A 389 -3.17 12.99 -22.19
C LEU A 389 -2.64 12.73 -23.61
N SER A 390 -2.72 11.49 -24.09
CA SER A 390 -2.35 11.13 -25.47
C SER A 390 -3.18 11.91 -26.48
N ARG A 391 -4.52 11.91 -26.34
CA ARG A 391 -5.42 12.69 -27.19
C ARG A 391 -5.13 14.19 -27.18
N ALA A 392 -4.74 14.73 -25.99
CA ALA A 392 -4.38 16.14 -25.91
C ALA A 392 -3.13 16.46 -26.76
N ALA A 393 -2.10 15.61 -26.71
CA ALA A 393 -0.90 15.75 -27.53
C ALA A 393 -1.20 15.58 -29.02
N GLU A 394 -1.99 14.58 -29.41
CA GLU A 394 -2.46 14.35 -30.78
C GLU A 394 -3.26 15.56 -31.31
N ASN A 395 -4.01 16.26 -30.45
CA ASN A 395 -4.71 17.50 -30.77
C ASN A 395 -3.78 18.75 -30.77
N GLY A 396 -2.47 18.57 -30.78
CA GLY A 396 -1.48 19.66 -30.92
C GLY A 396 -1.24 20.46 -29.64
N LYS A 397 -1.65 19.99 -28.46
CA LYS A 397 -1.38 20.66 -27.20
C LYS A 397 0.00 20.27 -26.65
N VAL A 398 0.65 21.20 -25.94
CA VAL A 398 1.90 20.90 -25.24
C VAL A 398 1.56 20.08 -23.98
N VAL A 399 1.89 18.80 -23.99
CA VAL A 399 1.61 17.90 -22.85
C VAL A 399 2.91 17.43 -22.23
N THR A 400 3.08 17.68 -20.93
CA THR A 400 4.23 17.20 -20.14
C THR A 400 3.72 16.27 -19.05
N ALA A 401 4.21 15.04 -18.98
CA ALA A 401 3.91 14.09 -17.93
C ALA A 401 5.17 13.80 -17.10
N VAL A 402 5.08 14.04 -15.80
CA VAL A 402 6.10 13.64 -14.83
C VAL A 402 5.75 12.24 -14.33
N VAL A 403 6.49 11.24 -14.78
CA VAL A 403 6.25 9.82 -14.44
C VAL A 403 7.26 9.35 -13.40
N GLU A 404 6.77 8.81 -12.29
CA GLU A 404 7.60 8.28 -11.22
C GLU A 404 7.92 6.80 -11.43
N ILE A 405 9.09 6.49 -11.96
CA ILE A 405 9.52 5.10 -12.22
C ILE A 405 9.96 4.34 -10.95
N LYS A 406 10.23 5.04 -9.86
CA LYS A 406 10.61 4.44 -8.57
C LYS A 406 9.40 4.00 -7.72
N ALA A 407 8.20 3.91 -8.33
CA ALA A 407 7.02 3.40 -7.66
C ALA A 407 7.18 1.90 -7.42
N ARG A 408 7.45 1.51 -6.17
CA ARG A 408 7.78 0.14 -5.78
C ARG A 408 6.73 -0.85 -6.28
N PHE A 409 7.17 -1.91 -6.98
CA PHE A 409 6.38 -2.95 -7.65
C PHE A 409 5.62 -2.51 -8.90
N ASP A 410 5.62 -1.24 -9.25
CA ASP A 410 4.99 -0.69 -10.46
C ASP A 410 6.04 -0.15 -11.46
N GLU A 411 7.33 -0.41 -11.22
CA GLU A 411 8.43 0.15 -12.02
C GLU A 411 8.30 -0.25 -13.50
N GLU A 412 8.03 -1.53 -13.77
CA GLU A 412 7.86 -2.07 -15.14
C GLU A 412 6.64 -1.45 -15.84
N ALA A 413 5.51 -1.36 -15.15
CA ALA A 413 4.29 -0.75 -15.67
C ALA A 413 4.47 0.75 -15.97
N ASN A 414 5.22 1.47 -15.13
CA ASN A 414 5.48 2.90 -15.34
C ASN A 414 6.49 3.16 -16.48
N ILE A 415 7.43 2.25 -16.74
CA ILE A 415 8.29 2.31 -17.92
C ILE A 415 7.47 2.08 -19.20
N GLU A 416 6.59 1.08 -19.22
CA GLU A 416 5.70 0.83 -20.34
C GLU A 416 4.76 2.01 -20.62
N LEU A 417 4.17 2.56 -19.55
CA LEU A 417 3.35 3.76 -19.58
C LEU A 417 4.08 4.94 -20.26
N SER A 418 5.33 5.19 -19.86
CA SER A 418 6.14 6.28 -20.42
C SER A 418 6.32 6.12 -21.91
N ARG A 419 6.70 4.94 -22.37
CA ARG A 419 6.88 4.62 -23.80
C ARG A 419 5.59 4.82 -24.61
N LYS A 420 4.43 4.49 -24.03
CA LYS A 420 3.12 4.71 -24.68
C LYS A 420 2.80 6.19 -24.84
N LEU A 421 3.05 6.99 -23.79
CA LEU A 421 2.83 8.43 -23.81
C LEU A 421 3.79 9.15 -24.79
N GLU A 422 5.07 8.77 -24.82
CA GLU A 422 6.07 9.31 -25.75
C GLU A 422 5.68 9.08 -27.21
N LYS A 423 5.18 7.88 -27.55
CA LYS A 423 4.68 7.57 -28.89
C LYS A 423 3.51 8.45 -29.31
N ALA A 424 2.70 8.94 -28.37
CA ALA A 424 1.60 9.86 -28.61
C ALA A 424 2.03 11.34 -28.67
N GLY A 425 3.34 11.64 -28.53
CA GLY A 425 3.86 13.01 -28.55
C GLY A 425 3.84 13.72 -27.20
N VAL A 426 3.63 13.01 -26.09
CA VAL A 426 3.72 13.58 -24.74
C VAL A 426 5.19 13.68 -24.33
N GLN A 427 5.59 14.83 -23.82
CA GLN A 427 6.93 15.01 -23.22
C GLN A 427 6.99 14.30 -21.86
N ILE A 428 7.84 13.29 -21.73
CA ILE A 428 8.03 12.54 -20.47
C ILE A 428 9.22 13.10 -19.70
N VAL A 429 9.02 13.24 -18.39
CA VAL A 429 10.08 13.59 -17.43
C VAL A 429 10.02 12.61 -16.26
N TYR A 430 11.15 12.04 -15.87
CA TYR A 430 11.24 11.07 -14.77
C TYR A 430 11.50 11.71 -13.39
N GLY A 431 11.46 13.03 -13.31
CA GLY A 431 11.72 13.78 -12.08
C GLY A 431 13.17 13.67 -11.59
N PHE A 432 13.36 13.77 -10.29
CA PHE A 432 14.70 13.73 -9.67
C PHE A 432 15.21 12.30 -9.51
N ALA A 433 16.52 12.09 -9.74
CA ALA A 433 17.18 10.83 -9.37
C ALA A 433 17.11 10.58 -7.86
N LYS A 434 17.37 11.60 -7.05
CA LYS A 434 17.42 11.53 -5.58
C LYS A 434 16.04 11.47 -4.90
N TYR A 435 15.04 12.18 -5.40
CA TYR A 435 13.74 12.32 -4.76
C TYR A 435 12.65 11.59 -5.54
N LYS A 436 11.72 10.92 -4.84
CA LYS A 436 10.51 10.36 -5.46
C LYS A 436 9.43 11.43 -5.58
N THR A 437 8.87 11.61 -6.78
CA THR A 437 7.74 12.51 -7.00
C THR A 437 6.45 11.86 -6.54
N HIS A 438 5.88 12.34 -5.43
CA HIS A 438 4.65 11.77 -4.85
C HIS A 438 3.48 12.76 -4.83
N ALA A 439 3.70 14.03 -5.18
CA ALA A 439 2.66 15.02 -5.36
C ALA A 439 1.68 14.64 -6.47
N LYS A 440 0.39 14.94 -6.29
CA LYS A 440 -0.67 14.70 -7.27
C LYS A 440 -1.18 16.05 -7.76
N ALA A 441 -0.70 16.44 -8.93
CA ALA A 441 -0.99 17.73 -9.53
C ALA A 441 -1.28 17.62 -11.03
N SER A 442 -2.27 18.36 -11.48
CA SER A 442 -2.55 18.63 -12.89
C SER A 442 -2.68 20.14 -13.10
N LEU A 443 -2.05 20.65 -14.14
CA LEU A 443 -2.09 22.06 -14.54
C LEU A 443 -2.56 22.15 -15.98
N VAL A 444 -3.65 22.87 -16.21
CA VAL A 444 -4.21 23.13 -17.55
C VAL A 444 -4.09 24.62 -17.85
N LEU A 445 -3.42 24.93 -18.96
CA LEU A 445 -3.22 26.29 -19.46
C LEU A 445 -4.21 26.58 -20.59
N ARG A 446 -5.13 27.57 -20.40
CA ARG A 446 -6.21 27.90 -21.32
C ARG A 446 -6.15 29.36 -21.72
N LYS A 447 -6.25 29.65 -23.01
CA LYS A 447 -6.40 31.00 -23.53
C LYS A 447 -7.79 31.58 -23.22
N GLU A 448 -7.84 32.76 -22.58
CA GLU A 448 -9.07 33.46 -22.24
C GLU A 448 -8.92 34.92 -22.67
N GLY A 449 -9.39 35.24 -23.88
CA GLY A 449 -9.12 36.52 -24.53
C GLY A 449 -7.62 36.67 -24.82
N ALA A 450 -7.05 37.79 -24.41
CA ALA A 450 -5.63 38.10 -24.59
C ALA A 450 -4.72 37.45 -23.51
N LYS A 451 -5.28 36.80 -22.47
CA LYS A 451 -4.52 36.25 -21.36
C LYS A 451 -4.61 34.72 -21.35
N THR A 452 -3.63 34.07 -20.74
CA THR A 452 -3.68 32.65 -20.38
C THR A 452 -4.11 32.53 -18.93
N ARG A 453 -5.09 31.68 -18.67
CA ARG A 453 -5.54 31.31 -17.31
C ARG A 453 -5.14 29.87 -17.02
N SER A 454 -4.65 29.67 -15.83
CA SER A 454 -4.26 28.37 -15.32
C SER A 454 -5.38 27.78 -14.46
N TYR A 455 -5.69 26.50 -14.68
CA TYR A 455 -6.62 25.70 -13.90
C TYR A 455 -5.85 24.52 -13.30
N VAL A 456 -6.07 24.26 -12.01
CA VAL A 456 -5.35 23.20 -11.30
C VAL A 456 -6.30 22.16 -10.73
N HIS A 457 -5.87 20.91 -10.78
CA HIS A 457 -6.37 19.84 -9.96
C HIS A 457 -5.23 19.37 -9.02
N LEU A 458 -5.51 19.33 -7.73
CA LEU A 458 -4.56 18.93 -6.68
C LEU A 458 -5.21 17.86 -5.82
N GLY A 459 -4.53 16.74 -5.64
CA GLY A 459 -5.11 15.58 -4.96
C GLY A 459 -4.28 15.04 -3.81
N THR A 460 -4.96 14.37 -2.88
CA THR A 460 -4.31 13.54 -1.87
C THR A 460 -4.00 12.13 -2.39
N GLY A 461 -4.78 11.65 -3.37
CA GLY A 461 -4.74 10.31 -3.96
C GLY A 461 -4.15 10.26 -5.37
N ASN A 462 -3.70 9.06 -5.76
CA ASN A 462 -3.12 8.81 -7.07
C ASN A 462 -4.16 8.92 -8.20
N TYR A 463 -3.70 9.24 -9.42
CA TYR A 463 -4.51 9.22 -10.64
C TYR A 463 -4.77 7.79 -11.13
N HIS A 464 -5.49 7.01 -10.30
CA HIS A 464 -5.75 5.58 -10.55
C HIS A 464 -7.24 5.27 -10.37
N PRO A 465 -8.02 5.15 -11.47
CA PRO A 465 -9.48 5.01 -11.42
C PRO A 465 -10.01 3.83 -10.62
N ILE A 466 -9.25 2.72 -10.57
CA ILE A 466 -9.65 1.52 -9.80
C ILE A 466 -9.46 1.77 -8.31
N ASN A 467 -8.30 2.27 -7.88
CA ASN A 467 -8.02 2.55 -6.48
C ASN A 467 -8.96 3.62 -5.93
N ALA A 468 -9.31 4.63 -6.73
CA ALA A 468 -10.21 5.70 -6.33
C ALA A 468 -11.66 5.23 -6.03
N LYS A 469 -12.03 3.98 -6.37
CA LYS A 469 -13.30 3.36 -5.97
C LYS A 469 -13.25 2.75 -4.55
N ILE A 470 -12.07 2.65 -3.97
CA ILE A 470 -11.85 1.98 -2.68
C ILE A 470 -11.19 2.93 -1.68
N TYR A 471 -10.31 3.84 -2.16
CA TYR A 471 -9.54 4.77 -1.32
C TYR A 471 -10.33 6.05 -1.06
N THR A 472 -10.35 6.52 0.19
CA THR A 472 -10.89 7.84 0.50
C THR A 472 -9.82 8.88 0.23
N ASP A 473 -10.07 9.74 -0.77
CA ASP A 473 -9.15 10.79 -1.17
C ASP A 473 -9.89 12.08 -1.53
N LEU A 474 -9.14 13.18 -1.58
CA LEU A 474 -9.66 14.49 -1.92
C LEU A 474 -9.06 14.98 -3.24
N SER A 475 -9.90 15.55 -4.08
CA SER A 475 -9.53 16.21 -5.33
C SER A 475 -10.02 17.66 -5.32
N LEU A 476 -9.09 18.60 -5.17
CA LEU A 476 -9.36 20.04 -5.23
C LEU A 476 -9.24 20.54 -6.66
N PHE A 477 -10.24 21.24 -7.15
CA PHE A 477 -10.23 21.99 -8.39
C PHE A 477 -10.25 23.50 -8.12
N SER A 478 -9.30 24.23 -8.69
CA SER A 478 -9.15 25.66 -8.45
C SER A 478 -8.68 26.41 -9.70
N SER A 479 -9.09 27.65 -9.80
CA SER A 479 -8.56 28.63 -10.75
C SER A 479 -7.91 29.84 -10.06
N ASN A 480 -7.60 29.72 -8.75
CA ASN A 480 -6.85 30.73 -8.00
C ASN A 480 -5.47 30.89 -8.64
N GLN A 481 -5.15 32.10 -9.11
CA GLN A 481 -3.94 32.33 -9.91
C GLN A 481 -2.66 32.29 -9.07
N ASP A 482 -2.72 32.60 -7.76
CA ASP A 482 -1.54 32.50 -6.90
C ASP A 482 -1.22 31.06 -6.58
N LEU A 483 -2.26 30.22 -6.36
CA LEU A 483 -2.10 28.78 -6.24
C LEU A 483 -1.56 28.17 -7.54
N ALA A 484 -2.13 28.57 -8.68
CA ALA A 484 -1.70 28.07 -10.00
C ALA A 484 -0.25 28.44 -10.32
N LYS A 485 0.18 29.67 -10.02
CA LYS A 485 1.60 30.09 -10.18
C LYS A 485 2.55 29.25 -9.34
N ASP A 486 2.15 28.85 -8.13
CA ASP A 486 2.99 27.98 -7.33
C ASP A 486 3.04 26.55 -7.90
N VAL A 487 1.93 26.06 -8.49
CA VAL A 487 1.92 24.78 -9.21
C VAL A 487 2.77 24.85 -10.50
N GLU A 488 2.82 25.98 -11.18
CA GLU A 488 3.75 26.20 -12.31
C GLU A 488 5.20 26.11 -11.84
N LYS A 489 5.55 26.76 -10.71
CA LYS A 489 6.89 26.68 -10.12
C LYS A 489 7.22 25.25 -9.66
N PHE A 490 6.23 24.53 -9.10
CA PHE A 490 6.36 23.13 -8.75
C PHE A 490 6.74 22.27 -9.99
N PHE A 491 6.00 22.42 -11.11
CA PHE A 491 6.35 21.71 -12.33
C PHE A 491 7.73 22.10 -12.86
N ASN A 492 8.08 23.38 -12.89
CA ASN A 492 9.40 23.82 -13.32
C ASN A 492 10.53 23.27 -12.42
N TYR A 493 10.28 23.12 -11.13
CA TYR A 493 11.22 22.50 -10.22
C TYR A 493 11.40 20.99 -10.53
N VAL A 494 10.30 20.26 -10.74
CA VAL A 494 10.37 18.81 -10.96
C VAL A 494 10.90 18.46 -12.36
N THR A 495 10.66 19.30 -13.37
CA THR A 495 11.10 19.04 -14.75
C THR A 495 12.46 19.64 -15.10
N GLY A 496 12.82 20.74 -14.49
CA GLY A 496 14.03 21.50 -14.88
C GLY A 496 14.94 21.85 -13.71
N TYR A 497 14.69 21.26 -12.52
CA TYR A 497 15.45 21.50 -11.28
C TYR A 497 15.52 22.97 -10.84
N ALA A 498 14.60 23.81 -11.38
CA ALA A 498 14.54 25.23 -11.07
C ALA A 498 13.92 25.46 -9.67
N LYS A 499 14.76 25.45 -8.63
CA LYS A 499 14.31 25.63 -7.25
C LYS A 499 13.61 26.98 -7.08
N PRO A 500 12.34 27.02 -6.64
CA PRO A 500 11.60 28.25 -6.47
C PRO A 500 12.20 29.11 -5.34
N LYS A 501 12.41 30.40 -5.60
CA LYS A 501 12.85 31.36 -4.58
C LYS A 501 11.79 31.56 -3.50
N LYS A 502 10.53 31.61 -3.89
CA LYS A 502 9.36 31.81 -3.01
C LYS A 502 8.14 31.12 -3.56
N LEU A 503 7.39 30.47 -2.68
CA LEU A 503 6.03 29.97 -2.91
C LEU A 503 5.07 30.86 -2.09
N ASN A 504 3.89 31.12 -2.64
CA ASN A 504 2.92 32.06 -2.04
C ASN A 504 1.86 31.32 -1.22
N LYS A 505 1.40 30.15 -1.69
CA LYS A 505 0.28 29.39 -1.14
C LYS A 505 0.67 27.98 -0.72
N ILE A 506 1.38 27.23 -1.58
CA ILE A 506 1.71 25.84 -1.29
C ILE A 506 3.01 25.73 -0.49
N PHE A 507 3.10 24.64 0.29
CA PHE A 507 4.36 24.20 0.89
C PHE A 507 4.78 22.90 0.22
N MET A 508 6.08 22.71 0.07
CA MET A 508 6.61 21.62 -0.73
C MET A 508 7.77 20.92 -0.01
N SER A 509 7.71 19.58 0.03
CA SER A 509 8.87 18.77 0.43
C SER A 509 9.85 18.63 -0.75
N PRO A 510 11.16 18.59 -0.47
CA PRO A 510 11.82 18.76 0.83
C PRO A 510 12.19 20.22 1.15
N LEU A 511 11.55 21.22 0.55
CA LEU A 511 11.95 22.61 0.62
C LEU A 511 11.56 23.31 1.93
N ASN A 512 10.26 23.27 2.28
CA ASN A 512 9.72 24.01 3.42
C ASN A 512 8.56 23.31 4.15
N SER A 513 8.23 22.05 3.83
CA SER A 513 7.13 21.34 4.47
C SER A 513 7.38 21.02 5.95
N ARG A 514 8.62 20.69 6.33
CA ARG A 514 8.98 20.44 7.73
C ARG A 514 8.80 21.70 8.56
N ASN A 515 9.39 22.82 8.13
CA ASN A 515 9.27 24.10 8.80
C ASN A 515 7.80 24.53 8.91
N PHE A 516 6.99 24.28 7.89
CA PHE A 516 5.55 24.56 7.93
C PHE A 516 4.87 23.85 9.11
N PHE A 517 5.09 22.54 9.29
CA PHE A 517 4.48 21.80 10.38
C PHE A 517 4.99 22.29 11.75
N GLU A 518 6.30 22.50 11.88
CA GLU A 518 6.90 23.01 13.11
C GLU A 518 6.35 24.39 13.49
N GLU A 519 6.25 25.32 12.55
CA GLU A 519 5.68 26.65 12.76
C GLU A 519 4.19 26.58 13.14
N LYS A 520 3.40 25.72 12.50
CA LYS A 520 1.97 25.60 12.82
C LYS A 520 1.75 25.00 14.21
N ILE A 521 2.52 24.00 14.60
CA ILE A 521 2.45 23.43 15.95
C ILE A 521 2.89 24.47 16.99
N GLU A 522 3.97 25.22 16.72
CA GLU A 522 4.46 26.27 17.61
C GLU A 522 3.43 27.38 17.79
N ASN A 523 2.72 27.78 16.72
CA ASN A 523 1.63 28.76 16.83
C ASN A 523 0.51 28.31 17.76
N GLU A 524 0.17 27.01 17.77
CA GLU A 524 -0.82 26.47 18.71
C GLU A 524 -0.29 26.47 20.16
N ILE A 525 1.01 26.17 20.36
CA ILE A 525 1.65 26.32 21.70
C ILE A 525 1.55 27.75 22.20
N VAL A 526 1.86 28.71 21.33
CA VAL A 526 1.74 30.15 21.66
C VAL A 526 0.28 30.55 21.95
N ASN A 527 -0.70 30.02 21.21
CA ASN A 527 -2.11 30.25 21.47
C ASN A 527 -2.53 29.73 22.86
N ALA A 528 -2.13 28.48 23.18
CA ALA A 528 -2.39 27.85 24.48
C ALA A 528 -1.77 28.67 25.63
N SER A 529 -0.52 29.10 25.50
CA SER A 529 0.16 29.92 26.52
C SER A 529 -0.52 31.28 26.78
N LYS A 530 -1.26 31.81 25.80
CA LYS A 530 -2.06 33.02 25.89
C LYS A 530 -3.49 32.78 26.36
N GLY A 531 -3.84 31.54 26.75
CA GLY A 531 -5.18 31.17 27.16
C GLY A 531 -6.22 31.15 26.00
N LYS A 532 -5.77 31.19 24.75
CA LYS A 532 -6.65 31.10 23.59
C LYS A 532 -6.96 29.63 23.28
N PRO A 533 -8.08 29.33 22.60
CA PRO A 533 -8.31 27.98 22.07
C PRO A 533 -7.15 27.53 21.22
N ALA A 534 -6.63 26.34 21.51
CA ALA A 534 -5.49 25.74 20.81
C ALA A 534 -5.76 24.23 20.58
N GLU A 535 -5.87 23.86 19.35
CA GLU A 535 -6.22 22.48 18.99
C GLU A 535 -5.65 22.10 17.61
N ILE A 536 -5.25 20.83 17.44
CA ILE A 536 -4.75 20.27 16.19
C ILE A 536 -5.58 19.04 15.84
N TRP A 537 -6.15 19.03 14.63
CA TRP A 537 -6.73 17.84 14.04
C TRP A 537 -5.90 17.39 12.85
N ALA A 538 -5.48 16.13 12.83
CA ALA A 538 -4.70 15.62 11.71
C ALA A 538 -5.17 14.22 11.31
N LYS A 539 -5.33 14.02 10.01
CA LYS A 539 -5.62 12.73 9.39
C LYS A 539 -4.49 12.36 8.45
N MET A 540 -3.97 11.14 8.58
CA MET A 540 -2.85 10.66 7.78
C MET A 540 -2.78 9.12 7.76
N ASN A 541 -1.95 8.58 6.86
CA ASN A 541 -1.75 7.13 6.86
C ASN A 541 -0.69 6.68 7.87
N SER A 542 0.33 7.52 8.13
CA SER A 542 1.43 7.16 9.03
C SER A 542 2.00 8.38 9.75
N LEU A 543 2.28 8.21 11.03
CA LEU A 543 2.96 9.16 11.91
C LEU A 543 4.23 8.49 12.45
N VAL A 544 5.40 8.82 11.89
CA VAL A 544 6.68 8.15 12.17
C VAL A 544 7.82 9.13 12.45
N ASP A 545 7.69 10.40 12.01
CA ASP A 545 8.75 11.38 12.15
C ASP A 545 9.02 11.74 13.62
N PRO A 546 10.22 11.44 14.19
CA PRO A 546 10.50 11.67 15.59
C PRO A 546 10.45 13.15 15.98
N GLY A 547 10.89 14.04 15.08
CA GLY A 547 10.89 15.48 15.30
C GLY A 547 9.48 16.04 15.45
N ILE A 548 8.57 15.66 14.54
CA ILE A 548 7.16 16.06 14.62
C ILE A 548 6.45 15.45 15.82
N ILE A 549 6.74 14.17 16.15
CA ILE A 549 6.18 13.53 17.36
C ILE A 549 6.62 14.28 18.62
N LYS A 550 7.89 14.65 18.71
CA LYS A 550 8.41 15.47 19.84
C LYS A 550 7.69 16.80 19.91
N LYS A 551 7.46 17.48 18.79
CA LYS A 551 6.69 18.73 18.75
C LYS A 551 5.23 18.54 19.20
N PHE A 552 4.59 17.43 18.88
CA PHE A 552 3.26 17.10 19.40
C PHE A 552 3.27 16.89 20.93
N TYR A 553 4.32 16.29 21.49
CA TYR A 553 4.47 16.14 22.94
C TYR A 553 4.67 17.52 23.62
N GLU A 554 5.52 18.38 23.03
CA GLU A 554 5.70 19.76 23.51
C GLU A 554 4.36 20.52 23.49
N ALA A 555 3.58 20.40 22.41
CA ALA A 555 2.26 21.03 22.30
C ALA A 555 1.25 20.47 23.31
N SER A 556 1.23 19.15 23.52
CA SER A 556 0.38 18.52 24.54
C SER A 556 0.71 19.03 25.93
N ASN A 557 2.00 19.15 26.29
CA ASN A 557 2.44 19.66 27.59
C ASN A 557 2.09 21.16 27.77
N ALA A 558 2.02 21.91 26.68
CA ALA A 558 1.56 23.31 26.68
C ALA A 558 0.02 23.44 26.76
N GLY A 559 -0.74 22.33 26.78
CA GLY A 559 -2.20 22.35 26.88
C GLY A 559 -2.94 22.33 25.55
N VAL A 560 -2.25 22.14 24.41
CA VAL A 560 -2.88 22.00 23.10
C VAL A 560 -3.60 20.66 23.02
N LYS A 561 -4.88 20.66 22.61
CA LYS A 561 -5.64 19.42 22.35
C LYS A 561 -5.28 18.88 20.97
N ILE A 562 -4.93 17.60 20.89
CA ILE A 562 -4.48 16.99 19.64
C ILE A 562 -5.30 15.74 19.35
N ASN A 563 -6.06 15.76 18.26
CA ASN A 563 -6.86 14.64 17.76
C ASN A 563 -6.29 14.13 16.44
N LEU A 564 -5.83 12.89 16.43
CA LEU A 564 -5.16 12.28 15.30
C LEU A 564 -5.98 11.09 14.76
N SER A 565 -6.20 11.04 13.45
CA SER A 565 -6.70 9.86 12.75
C SER A 565 -5.54 9.27 11.95
N VAL A 566 -4.93 8.17 12.45
CA VAL A 566 -3.77 7.52 11.85
C VAL A 566 -4.14 6.08 11.46
N ARG A 567 -4.36 5.83 10.19
CA ARG A 567 -4.80 4.52 9.71
C ARG A 567 -3.78 3.41 9.97
N GLY A 568 -2.51 3.64 9.66
CA GLY A 568 -1.45 2.63 9.65
C GLY A 568 -0.47 2.79 10.81
N VAL A 569 0.80 3.00 10.47
CA VAL A 569 1.89 3.10 11.44
C VAL A 569 1.78 4.39 12.26
N CYS A 570 1.80 4.24 13.59
CA CYS A 570 1.88 5.35 14.54
C CYS A 570 2.98 5.07 15.57
N CYS A 571 4.04 5.87 15.54
CA CYS A 571 5.14 5.75 16.52
C CYS A 571 4.91 6.63 17.77
N LEU A 572 3.87 7.46 17.79
CA LEU A 572 3.49 8.28 18.94
C LEU A 572 2.77 7.43 19.99
N ARG A 573 3.07 7.65 21.27
CA ARG A 573 2.37 7.07 22.42
C ARG A 573 1.35 8.08 22.96
N PRO A 574 0.04 7.86 22.79
CA PRO A 574 -0.98 8.77 23.31
C PRO A 574 -1.29 8.52 24.79
N GLY A 575 -1.81 9.52 25.49
CA GLY A 575 -2.38 9.41 26.83
C GLY A 575 -1.37 9.19 27.97
N ILE A 576 -0.08 9.44 27.75
CA ILE A 576 0.96 9.30 28.78
C ILE A 576 1.03 10.58 29.61
N LYS A 577 0.93 10.43 30.94
CA LYS A 577 0.98 11.53 31.90
C LYS A 577 2.30 12.30 31.81
N GLY A 578 2.23 13.63 31.74
CA GLY A 578 3.39 14.52 31.60
C GLY A 578 4.04 14.48 30.21
N GLN A 579 3.41 13.85 29.21
CA GLN A 579 3.95 13.77 27.86
C GLN A 579 2.86 13.98 26.80
N SER A 580 1.78 13.20 26.82
CA SER A 580 0.79 13.17 25.75
C SER A 580 -0.64 13.04 26.25
N GLU A 581 -0.92 13.59 27.44
CA GLU A 581 -2.24 13.55 28.09
C GLU A 581 -3.35 14.15 27.23
N ASN A 582 -3.00 15.18 26.42
CA ASN A 582 -3.93 15.89 25.55
C ASN A 582 -3.96 15.32 24.12
N ILE A 583 -3.30 14.19 23.86
CA ILE A 583 -3.26 13.55 22.55
C ILE A 583 -4.19 12.35 22.51
N LYS A 584 -5.11 12.34 21.56
CA LYS A 584 -5.95 11.19 21.22
C LYS A 584 -5.60 10.68 19.82
N VAL A 585 -5.47 9.38 19.68
CA VAL A 585 -5.21 8.73 18.38
C VAL A 585 -6.32 7.75 18.10
N LYS A 586 -6.88 7.84 16.90
CA LYS A 586 -7.88 6.93 16.34
C LYS A 586 -7.36 6.32 15.05
N SER A 587 -7.75 5.09 14.76
CA SER A 587 -7.46 4.39 13.50
C SER A 587 -8.78 3.93 12.89
N LEU A 588 -8.99 4.18 11.62
CA LEU A 588 -10.18 3.75 10.88
C LEU A 588 -9.77 2.74 9.82
N ILE A 589 -10.28 1.51 9.95
CA ILE A 589 -10.13 0.42 8.98
C ILE A 589 -11.54 -0.06 8.65
N GLY A 590 -11.80 -0.47 7.43
CA GLY A 590 -13.11 -0.96 7.03
C GLY A 590 -13.25 -1.05 5.52
N ARG A 591 -14.48 -0.95 5.03
CA ARG A 591 -14.82 -1.09 3.61
C ARG A 591 -13.98 -0.24 2.68
N PHE A 592 -13.77 1.04 3.02
CA PHE A 592 -12.95 1.97 2.26
C PHE A 592 -11.63 2.21 2.98
N LEU A 593 -10.55 2.30 2.20
CA LEU A 593 -9.23 2.53 2.74
C LEU A 593 -9.03 4.03 2.98
N GLU A 594 -8.92 4.42 4.23
CA GLU A 594 -8.64 5.80 4.62
C GLU A 594 -7.26 6.22 4.13
N HIS A 595 -7.21 7.21 3.21
CA HIS A 595 -5.98 7.55 2.50
C HIS A 595 -5.71 9.05 2.42
N SER A 596 -6.71 9.90 2.54
CA SER A 596 -6.53 11.36 2.51
C SER A 596 -5.63 11.84 3.66
N ARG A 597 -4.89 12.92 3.42
CA ARG A 597 -4.12 13.63 4.43
C ARG A 597 -4.68 15.03 4.60
N ILE A 598 -5.10 15.32 5.81
CA ILE A 598 -5.76 16.58 6.20
C ILE A 598 -5.12 17.07 7.48
N TYR A 599 -4.76 18.34 7.54
CA TYR A 599 -4.14 18.96 8.70
C TYR A 599 -4.89 20.25 9.03
N CYS A 600 -5.41 20.35 10.25
CA CYS A 600 -6.20 21.47 10.71
C CYS A 600 -5.63 22.03 12.01
N PHE A 601 -5.57 23.35 12.11
CA PHE A 601 -5.05 24.08 13.27
C PHE A 601 -6.08 25.10 13.74
N ALA A 602 -6.30 25.18 15.05
CA ALA A 602 -7.29 26.03 15.66
C ALA A 602 -7.07 27.55 15.40
N ASN A 603 -5.79 27.97 15.30
CA ASN A 603 -5.42 29.33 15.01
C ASN A 603 -6.02 30.37 16.00
N GLY A 604 -6.13 29.96 17.27
CA GLY A 604 -6.67 30.80 18.35
C GLY A 604 -8.19 30.85 18.45
N SER A 605 -8.92 30.01 17.69
CA SER A 605 -10.38 29.88 17.70
C SER A 605 -10.81 28.43 18.01
N SER A 606 -12.02 28.22 18.51
CA SER A 606 -12.54 26.89 18.75
C SER A 606 -12.62 26.07 17.44
N MET A 607 -12.50 24.75 17.54
CA MET A 607 -12.68 23.84 16.40
C MET A 607 -13.98 23.04 16.52
N PRO A 608 -14.79 22.92 15.44
CA PRO A 608 -14.60 23.54 14.11
C PRO A 608 -15.09 25.00 14.06
N SER A 609 -14.41 25.84 13.30
CA SER A 609 -14.83 27.20 12.97
C SER A 609 -14.22 27.69 11.66
N ARG A 610 -14.73 28.77 11.08
CA ARG A 610 -14.21 29.35 9.83
C ARG A 610 -12.81 29.95 9.97
N GLU A 611 -12.40 30.27 11.18
CA GLU A 611 -11.10 30.89 11.49
C GLU A 611 -9.97 29.84 11.53
N ASN A 612 -10.33 28.54 11.54
CA ASN A 612 -9.34 27.48 11.60
C ASN A 612 -8.59 27.39 10.27
N GLN A 613 -7.34 26.98 10.34
CA GLN A 613 -6.55 26.75 9.15
C GLN A 613 -6.65 25.29 8.72
N VAL A 614 -7.02 25.05 7.47
CA VAL A 614 -7.23 23.74 6.90
C VAL A 614 -6.30 23.52 5.70
N TYR A 615 -5.63 22.39 5.68
CA TYR A 615 -4.71 21.97 4.61
C TYR A 615 -4.98 20.55 4.19
N ILE A 616 -4.88 20.26 2.89
CA ILE A 616 -4.80 18.91 2.35
C ILE A 616 -3.40 18.66 1.83
N SER A 617 -2.96 17.39 1.83
CA SER A 617 -1.58 17.08 1.46
C SER A 617 -1.44 15.72 0.78
N SER A 618 -0.38 15.57 0.00
CA SER A 618 0.10 14.25 -0.44
C SER A 618 1.05 13.57 0.57
N ALA A 619 1.54 14.33 1.58
CA ALA A 619 2.52 13.88 2.57
C ALA A 619 1.88 13.31 3.83
N ASP A 620 2.41 12.17 4.29
CA ASP A 620 2.31 11.71 5.68
C ASP A 620 3.40 12.36 6.55
N LEU A 621 3.29 12.30 7.86
CA LEU A 621 4.31 12.79 8.80
C LEU A 621 5.38 11.70 9.02
N MET A 622 6.22 11.52 8.00
CA MET A 622 7.33 10.58 7.99
C MET A 622 8.60 11.27 7.45
N PRO A 623 9.82 10.91 7.92
CA PRO A 623 11.06 11.51 7.42
C PRO A 623 11.17 11.45 5.89
N ARG A 624 10.80 10.31 5.29
CA ARG A 624 10.81 10.17 3.82
C ARG A 624 9.87 11.14 3.09
N ASN A 625 8.71 11.48 3.67
CA ASN A 625 7.75 12.39 3.05
C ASN A 625 8.19 13.85 3.22
N LEU A 626 8.76 14.20 4.37
CA LEU A 626 9.17 15.56 4.66
C LEU A 626 10.52 15.94 4.02
N ASP A 627 11.45 14.96 3.89
CA ASP A 627 12.85 15.23 3.54
C ASP A 627 13.36 14.54 2.26
N ARG A 628 12.70 13.44 1.80
CA ARG A 628 13.21 12.58 0.72
C ARG A 628 12.21 12.32 -0.42
N ARG A 629 11.12 13.09 -0.47
CA ARG A 629 10.11 13.04 -1.53
C ARG A 629 9.72 14.43 -1.99
N ILE A 630 9.15 14.51 -3.17
CA ILE A 630 8.46 15.72 -3.64
C ILE A 630 6.99 15.56 -3.29
N GLU A 631 6.55 16.33 -2.30
CA GLU A 631 5.17 16.37 -1.81
C GLU A 631 4.65 17.81 -1.82
N ILE A 632 3.34 17.99 -1.74
CA ILE A 632 2.71 19.31 -1.66
C ILE A 632 1.70 19.35 -0.50
N ILE A 633 1.64 20.51 0.16
CA ILE A 633 0.64 20.87 1.16
C ILE A 633 -0.10 22.08 0.62
N ILE A 634 -1.42 22.04 0.63
CA ILE A 634 -2.29 22.95 -0.08
C ILE A 634 -3.25 23.58 0.94
N PRO A 635 -3.27 24.92 1.11
CA PRO A 635 -4.25 25.58 1.95
C PRO A 635 -5.64 25.54 1.33
N ILE A 636 -6.66 25.41 2.18
CA ILE A 636 -8.06 25.47 1.80
C ILE A 636 -8.62 26.80 2.24
N GLU A 637 -8.78 27.73 1.30
CA GLU A 637 -9.21 29.10 1.57
C GLU A 637 -10.70 29.34 1.22
N ASN A 638 -11.29 28.48 0.37
CA ASN A 638 -12.69 28.60 0.04
C ASN A 638 -13.59 28.12 1.19
N ASN A 639 -14.44 29.00 1.74
CA ASN A 639 -15.25 28.73 2.93
C ASN A 639 -16.10 27.46 2.83
N THR A 640 -16.72 27.18 1.65
CA THR A 640 -17.55 25.99 1.49
C THR A 640 -16.72 24.71 1.50
N VAL A 641 -15.56 24.74 0.85
CA VAL A 641 -14.61 23.61 0.84
C VAL A 641 -14.04 23.40 2.23
N HIS A 642 -13.75 24.48 2.93
CA HIS A 642 -13.26 24.47 4.29
C HIS A 642 -14.26 23.80 5.26
N GLU A 643 -15.52 24.23 5.25
CA GLU A 643 -16.61 23.63 6.04
C GLU A 643 -16.82 22.16 5.68
N GLN A 644 -16.82 21.81 4.38
CA GLN A 644 -16.94 20.42 3.93
C GLN A 644 -15.85 19.53 4.54
N ILE A 645 -14.60 19.98 4.55
CA ILE A 645 -13.49 19.19 5.10
C ILE A 645 -13.56 19.09 6.63
N LEU A 646 -13.80 20.19 7.32
CA LEU A 646 -13.87 20.19 8.79
C LEU A 646 -15.07 19.42 9.32
N ASP A 647 -16.28 19.76 8.86
CA ASP A 647 -17.52 19.25 9.47
C ASP A 647 -17.91 17.89 8.91
N GLN A 648 -17.83 17.70 7.59
CA GLN A 648 -18.32 16.48 6.95
C GLN A 648 -17.27 15.37 6.91
N ILE A 649 -15.97 15.69 6.95
CA ILE A 649 -14.91 14.70 6.88
C ILE A 649 -14.22 14.53 8.22
N MET A 650 -13.56 15.56 8.75
CA MET A 650 -12.76 15.43 9.97
C MET A 650 -13.61 15.12 11.19
N LEU A 651 -14.65 15.91 11.43
CA LEU A 651 -15.55 15.71 12.57
C LEU A 651 -16.28 14.34 12.48
N ALA A 652 -16.68 13.92 11.27
CA ALA A 652 -17.30 12.61 11.07
C ALA A 652 -16.32 11.47 11.40
N ASN A 653 -15.06 11.54 10.96
CA ASN A 653 -14.03 10.55 11.29
C ASN A 653 -13.78 10.45 12.80
N PHE A 654 -13.79 11.58 13.55
CA PHE A 654 -13.61 11.53 15.01
C PHE A 654 -14.85 11.05 15.76
N LYS A 655 -16.06 11.26 15.22
CA LYS A 655 -17.32 10.77 15.78
C LYS A 655 -17.61 9.32 15.46
N ASP A 656 -16.99 8.77 14.45
CA ASP A 656 -17.16 7.36 14.07
C ASP A 656 -16.80 6.47 15.27
N LYS A 657 -17.69 5.51 15.60
CA LYS A 657 -17.53 4.59 16.73
C LYS A 657 -17.33 3.14 16.27
N SER A 658 -17.15 2.94 14.97
CA SER A 658 -16.99 1.59 14.41
C SER A 658 -15.62 0.96 14.75
N GLU A 659 -14.74 1.71 15.38
CA GLU A 659 -13.47 1.24 15.95
C GLU A 659 -13.22 1.73 17.37
#